data_320744a8e10264fe99a5d186f4abc3cf
#
_entry.id   320744a8e10264fe99a5d186f4abc3cf
#
_cell.length_a   1.000
_cell.length_b   1.000
_cell.length_c   1.000
_cell.angle_alpha   90.00
_cell.angle_beta   90.00
_cell.angle_gamma   90.00
#
_symmetry.space_group_name_H-M   'P 1'
#
loop_
_entity.id
_entity.type
_entity.pdbx_description
1 polymer ?
#
loop_
_entity_poly.entity_id
_entity_poly.type
_entity_poly.pdbx_seq_one_letter_code
_entity_poly.pdbx_strand_id
1 'polypeptide(L)'
;MGGRQGLRATAWAESVVGEVSRTLAMCNPEAALLRQEEIFSTTLTQNIINPILKPLLLADPEPSDPCGKECLRLLQQLHKNAEQLLDVTEQSLLSLRQRSCCQPSKGLEAILLLSNTNHVLQAHMEYIKSYTDCVVVQAFQKVSKKRRSHRKALWQLSPGISEGSEGTTLCKALHQPLVHHVQKYVFLLLSLRDTLDEKHPAQELMMRAVTLFGNLESFMKQALDQAVATQALWPSLNSRLRDVLCAPTHRLLQDSQDIPVVVTPLQAERVLLFDDALVLLQDHNVHTFDLKLVWVEPGQDKCVLHILTPEEKFSFVSSDPKGQVAWQQKVTQAVCQALCDKKDLPVLGSGQEPSMPPEYRSVAYTFHREGRLYQATYEGDWYQAKPHGKGTLKWPDGRNHVGDFCQGLEHGFGICLVPQASEDKFDCYKCHWWEGRMCEYGICEYGTDKVYKGYFQAGLRHGFGILDSAPQAPQTFRYTGHWERGQRNGYGIEEDRDRGERYIGMWQADQRHGPGVVVTQAGVCYQGTFQGDKMAGPGILLCEDDSLYEGTFTRELTLLGKGKVTFPNGFTLDGSFSSGTNKGLYTQGVLDMAALPPDPSSTRKRQLGLGAFPVESRWQGVYSPFRDFVRLGCPVELQEALLGFHVQSSRELHKSQEYLCGERSDPKDCMGSMEDILTELPQHREPEALQQYLRKALSNSRHPLGKLLHTLMLTFQATYSGVGANKHLQEMAQEEVKQHARELWAVYRGLLKVALQRQGQTLEEENMETRDLQVHGLLLPLILPSFYSELFTLYLLLHEREDGLYSRGITNLSLFPDTKLLEFLDVQEHLWPLKDLKLTSNQRYSLVRDKCFLSATECLQKIITTVHPREKLETLEKTYREIEATVKRVLGCEYKLPMDDLLPLLVYVVSRAQIQHLGAEIHLIRDMMDPIHTGGLHDFLLTALESCYEHIQKEDMRLHRLPGQWGTRELW
;
A
#
# COMPACT_ATOMS: atom_id res chain seq x y z
N MET A 1 -84.50 -0.49 29.23
CA MET A 1 -84.46 -1.54 28.23
C MET A 1 -84.10 -1.08 26.80
N GLY A 2 -83.15 -0.17 26.66
CA GLY A 2 -82.74 0.43 25.36
C GLY A 2 -81.33 0.12 24.89
N GLY A 3 -80.51 -0.55 25.73
CA GLY A 3 -79.09 -0.72 25.44
C GLY A 3 -78.65 -2.05 24.83
N ARG A 4 -79.54 -3.04 24.76
CA ARG A 4 -79.18 -4.36 24.18
C ARG A 4 -79.53 -4.53 22.69
N GLN A 5 -80.32 -3.65 22.11
CA GLN A 5 -80.72 -3.76 20.70
C GLN A 5 -79.71 -3.12 19.74
N GLY A 6 -78.91 -2.07 20.19
CA GLY A 6 -77.87 -1.47 19.35
C GLY A 6 -76.64 -2.33 19.12
N LEU A 7 -76.20 -3.08 20.14
CA LEU A 7 -75.06 -3.98 20.05
C LEU A 7 -75.36 -5.27 19.24
N ARG A 8 -76.61 -5.71 19.19
CA ARG A 8 -77.03 -6.83 18.32
C ARG A 8 -77.19 -6.42 16.85
N ALA A 9 -77.56 -5.16 16.58
CA ALA A 9 -77.63 -4.68 15.19
C ALA A 9 -76.28 -4.46 14.54
N THR A 10 -75.30 -3.94 15.29
CA THR A 10 -73.90 -3.77 14.78
C THR A 10 -73.19 -5.11 14.59
N ALA A 11 -73.32 -6.03 15.54
CA ALA A 11 -72.75 -7.39 15.40
C ALA A 11 -73.44 -8.22 14.28
N TRP A 12 -74.77 -7.98 14.07
CA TRP A 12 -75.49 -8.62 12.98
C TRP A 12 -75.18 -8.00 11.62
N ALA A 13 -75.00 -6.68 11.54
CA ALA A 13 -74.53 -5.97 10.34
C ALA A 13 -73.08 -6.37 9.97
N GLU A 14 -72.19 -6.48 10.95
CA GLU A 14 -70.82 -6.98 10.73
C GLU A 14 -70.78 -8.45 10.30
N SER A 15 -71.63 -9.30 10.86
CA SER A 15 -71.79 -10.69 10.47
C SER A 15 -72.35 -10.84 9.05
N VAL A 16 -73.37 -10.03 8.69
CA VAL A 16 -74.04 -10.10 7.36
C VAL A 16 -73.10 -9.47 6.30
N VAL A 17 -72.39 -8.36 6.63
CA VAL A 17 -71.37 -7.79 5.73
C VAL A 17 -70.18 -8.74 5.54
N GLY A 18 -69.78 -9.46 6.60
CA GLY A 18 -68.76 -10.51 6.52
C GLY A 18 -69.19 -11.72 5.66
N GLU A 19 -70.43 -12.13 5.77
CA GLU A 19 -71.01 -13.24 5.00
C GLU A 19 -71.24 -12.85 3.53
N VAL A 20 -71.78 -11.69 3.25
CA VAL A 20 -71.88 -11.12 1.89
C VAL A 20 -70.53 -10.89 1.25
N SER A 21 -69.51 -10.47 2.01
CA SER A 21 -68.13 -10.33 1.51
C SER A 21 -67.48 -11.68 1.16
N ARG A 22 -67.75 -12.70 1.95
CA ARG A 22 -67.30 -14.10 1.69
C ARG A 22 -67.95 -14.67 0.45
N THR A 23 -69.27 -14.44 0.31
CA THR A 23 -70.02 -14.94 -0.86
C THR A 23 -69.64 -14.23 -2.14
N LEU A 24 -69.36 -12.93 -2.10
CA LEU A 24 -68.79 -12.15 -3.24
C LEU A 24 -67.38 -12.59 -3.60
N ALA A 25 -66.53 -12.89 -2.62
CA ALA A 25 -65.16 -13.35 -2.84
C ALA A 25 -65.13 -14.73 -3.53
N MET A 26 -66.14 -15.58 -3.27
CA MET A 26 -66.25 -16.87 -3.95
C MET A 26 -66.81 -16.78 -5.37
N CYS A 27 -67.56 -15.70 -5.72
CA CYS A 27 -68.13 -15.48 -7.05
C CYS A 27 -67.21 -14.63 -7.97
N ASN A 28 -66.48 -13.64 -7.42
CA ASN A 28 -65.53 -12.78 -8.17
C ASN A 28 -64.50 -12.17 -7.21
N PRO A 29 -63.37 -12.81 -7.01
CA PRO A 29 -62.37 -12.37 -6.05
C PRO A 29 -61.69 -11.08 -6.46
N GLU A 30 -61.57 -10.73 -7.75
CA GLU A 30 -61.06 -9.42 -8.20
C GLU A 30 -61.96 -8.26 -7.82
N ALA A 31 -63.28 -8.41 -7.97
CA ALA A 31 -64.25 -7.42 -7.54
C ALA A 31 -64.28 -7.27 -6.00
N ALA A 32 -64.02 -8.34 -5.27
CA ALA A 32 -63.92 -8.32 -3.82
C ALA A 32 -62.62 -7.60 -3.37
N LEU A 33 -61.50 -7.79 -4.07
CA LEU A 33 -60.26 -7.08 -3.84
C LEU A 33 -60.40 -5.58 -4.11
N LEU A 34 -60.96 -5.18 -5.22
CA LEU A 34 -61.27 -3.79 -5.53
C LEU A 34 -62.11 -3.10 -4.44
N ARG A 35 -63.18 -3.77 -4.00
CA ARG A 35 -64.03 -3.26 -2.93
C ARG A 35 -63.31 -3.12 -1.59
N GLN A 36 -62.43 -4.07 -1.30
CA GLN A 36 -61.61 -4.03 -0.10
C GLN A 36 -60.62 -2.82 -0.08
N GLU A 37 -59.99 -2.51 -1.22
CA GLU A 37 -59.18 -1.31 -1.37
C GLU A 37 -59.98 -0.03 -1.22
N GLU A 38 -61.21 0.06 -1.79
CA GLU A 38 -62.09 1.19 -1.65
C GLU A 38 -62.49 1.43 -0.18
N ILE A 39 -62.83 0.35 0.54
CA ILE A 39 -63.12 0.38 1.98
C ILE A 39 -61.92 0.85 2.78
N PHE A 40 -60.73 0.39 2.45
CA PHE A 40 -59.53 0.75 3.19
C PHE A 40 -59.09 2.19 2.92
N SER A 41 -59.08 2.68 1.68
CA SER A 41 -58.84 4.07 1.34
C SER A 41 -59.84 4.99 2.07
N THR A 42 -61.11 4.63 2.10
CA THR A 42 -62.13 5.40 2.84
C THR A 42 -61.83 5.38 4.35
N THR A 43 -61.44 4.23 4.89
CA THR A 43 -61.10 4.07 6.32
C THR A 43 -59.90 4.93 6.70
N LEU A 44 -58.82 4.88 5.88
CA LEU A 44 -57.64 5.70 6.10
C LEU A 44 -58.01 7.21 6.11
N THR A 45 -58.78 7.66 5.16
CA THR A 45 -59.15 9.08 5.02
C THR A 45 -60.11 9.55 6.07
N GLN A 46 -61.24 8.82 6.23
CA GLN A 46 -62.41 9.26 7.06
C GLN A 46 -62.29 8.81 8.53
N ASN A 47 -61.58 7.74 8.86
CA ASN A 47 -61.51 7.25 10.22
C ASN A 47 -60.13 7.49 10.89
N ILE A 48 -59.06 7.64 10.10
CA ILE A 48 -57.71 7.77 10.67
C ILE A 48 -57.13 9.19 10.43
N ILE A 49 -56.95 9.57 9.18
CA ILE A 49 -56.18 10.80 8.83
C ILE A 49 -56.94 12.04 9.27
N ASN A 50 -58.17 12.23 8.75
CA ASN A 50 -58.93 13.47 8.99
C ASN A 50 -59.44 13.63 10.43
N PRO A 51 -60.03 12.57 11.08
CA PRO A 51 -60.59 12.78 12.42
C PRO A 51 -59.61 12.59 13.57
N ILE A 52 -58.47 11.89 13.36
CA ILE A 52 -57.54 11.57 14.44
C ILE A 52 -56.18 12.28 14.23
N LEU A 53 -55.47 12.01 13.13
CA LEU A 53 -54.13 12.49 12.95
C LEU A 53 -54.03 14.00 12.69
N LYS A 54 -54.83 14.55 11.77
CA LYS A 54 -54.84 16.01 11.52
C LYS A 54 -55.15 16.83 12.74
N PRO A 55 -56.20 16.54 13.55
CA PRO A 55 -56.43 17.27 14.77
C PRO A 55 -55.36 17.18 15.84
N LEU A 56 -54.64 16.03 15.93
CA LEU A 56 -53.51 15.88 16.85
C LEU A 56 -52.31 16.76 16.46
N LEU A 57 -52.13 17.03 15.17
CA LEU A 57 -51.03 17.87 14.68
C LEU A 57 -51.27 19.37 14.87
N LEU A 58 -52.51 19.80 15.01
CA LEU A 58 -52.87 21.21 15.29
C LEU A 58 -52.53 21.63 16.73
N ALA A 59 -51.93 20.75 17.55
CA ALA A 59 -51.54 21.05 18.91
C ALA A 59 -50.18 21.76 18.93
N ASP A 60 -50.15 23.05 19.24
CA ASP A 60 -48.86 23.75 19.44
C ASP A 60 -48.23 23.32 20.77
N PRO A 61 -46.96 22.79 20.73
CA PRO A 61 -46.22 22.49 21.96
C PRO A 61 -45.77 23.82 22.59
N GLU A 62 -45.74 23.87 23.93
CA GLU A 62 -45.09 24.99 24.60
C GLU A 62 -43.61 25.09 24.21
N PRO A 63 -43.05 26.27 23.99
CA PRO A 63 -41.69 26.47 23.53
C PRO A 63 -40.63 25.81 24.43
N SER A 64 -40.94 25.57 25.68
CA SER A 64 -40.08 25.02 26.73
C SER A 64 -40.20 23.51 26.98
N ASP A 65 -41.08 22.81 26.24
CA ASP A 65 -41.30 21.37 26.43
C ASP A 65 -40.63 20.51 25.33
N PRO A 66 -39.38 20.03 25.54
CA PRO A 66 -38.67 19.22 24.55
C PRO A 66 -39.37 17.87 24.29
N CYS A 67 -40.01 17.29 25.31
CA CYS A 67 -40.72 16.02 25.17
C CYS A 67 -42.00 16.19 24.33
N GLY A 68 -42.68 17.31 24.48
CA GLY A 68 -43.83 17.65 23.65
C GLY A 68 -43.47 17.85 22.18
N LYS A 69 -42.35 18.49 21.91
CA LYS A 69 -41.83 18.68 20.56
C LYS A 69 -41.50 17.33 19.88
N GLU A 70 -40.85 16.42 20.60
CA GLU A 70 -40.57 15.10 20.06
C GLU A 70 -41.82 14.26 19.83
N CYS A 71 -42.77 14.28 20.75
CA CYS A 71 -44.06 13.63 20.52
C CYS A 71 -44.80 14.18 19.30
N LEU A 72 -44.73 15.48 19.06
CA LEU A 72 -45.33 16.10 17.87
C LEU A 72 -44.63 15.69 16.60
N ARG A 73 -43.30 15.60 16.63
CA ARG A 73 -42.48 15.09 15.49
C ARG A 73 -42.86 13.68 15.12
N LEU A 74 -43.03 12.79 16.09
CA LEU A 74 -43.44 11.41 15.87
C LEU A 74 -44.86 11.32 15.28
N LEU A 75 -45.78 12.14 15.76
CA LEU A 75 -47.13 12.22 15.19
C LEU A 75 -47.14 12.77 13.76
N GLN A 76 -46.26 13.74 13.46
CA GLN A 76 -46.07 14.26 12.10
C GLN A 76 -45.54 13.13 11.17
N GLN A 77 -44.57 12.32 11.65
CA GLN A 77 -44.08 11.19 10.88
C GLN A 77 -45.14 10.12 10.65
N LEU A 78 -45.95 9.83 11.68
CA LEU A 78 -47.07 8.90 11.56
C LEU A 78 -48.11 9.42 10.56
N HIS A 79 -48.41 10.68 10.56
CA HIS A 79 -49.35 11.30 9.60
C HIS A 79 -48.80 11.17 8.18
N LYS A 80 -47.52 11.53 7.97
CA LYS A 80 -46.85 11.40 6.66
C LYS A 80 -46.90 9.97 6.14
N ASN A 81 -46.60 9.01 7.01
CA ASN A 81 -46.62 7.59 6.62
C ASN A 81 -48.06 7.08 6.37
N ALA A 82 -49.06 7.68 7.05
CA ALA A 82 -50.48 7.38 6.75
C ALA A 82 -50.89 7.96 5.39
N GLU A 83 -50.45 9.15 5.01
CA GLU A 83 -50.70 9.71 3.69
C GLU A 83 -50.00 8.89 2.59
N GLN A 84 -48.75 8.43 2.85
CA GLN A 84 -48.05 7.56 1.93
C GLN A 84 -48.74 6.20 1.75
N LEU A 85 -49.25 5.63 2.83
CA LEU A 85 -50.02 4.39 2.77
C LEU A 85 -51.34 4.59 1.97
N LEU A 86 -51.99 5.74 2.13
CA LEU A 86 -53.16 6.09 1.35
C LEU A 86 -52.85 6.21 -0.15
N ASP A 87 -51.76 6.90 -0.50
CA ASP A 87 -51.30 7.03 -1.91
C ASP A 87 -51.01 5.67 -2.57
N VAL A 88 -50.36 4.77 -1.86
CA VAL A 88 -50.09 3.41 -2.34
C VAL A 88 -51.42 2.61 -2.51
N THR A 89 -52.38 2.80 -1.59
CA THR A 89 -53.71 2.20 -1.68
C THR A 89 -54.50 2.73 -2.88
N GLU A 90 -54.43 4.04 -3.13
CA GLU A 90 -55.08 4.65 -4.31
C GLU A 90 -54.41 4.22 -5.64
N GLN A 91 -53.09 4.04 -5.66
CA GLN A 91 -52.40 3.48 -6.81
C GLN A 91 -52.83 2.03 -7.06
N SER A 92 -52.99 1.22 -5.99
CA SER A 92 -53.50 -0.13 -6.06
C SER A 92 -54.94 -0.14 -6.62
N LEU A 93 -55.80 0.73 -6.12
CA LEU A 93 -57.18 0.93 -6.63
C LEU A 93 -57.19 1.30 -8.13
N LEU A 94 -56.33 2.22 -8.57
CA LEU A 94 -56.23 2.59 -9.97
C LEU A 94 -55.82 1.41 -10.85
N SER A 95 -54.85 0.60 -10.40
CA SER A 95 -54.39 -0.57 -11.12
C SER A 95 -55.50 -1.62 -11.28
N LEU A 96 -56.30 -1.83 -10.24
CA LEU A 96 -57.44 -2.77 -10.24
C LEU A 96 -58.61 -2.25 -11.12
N ARG A 97 -58.94 -0.96 -11.05
CA ARG A 97 -59.95 -0.33 -11.88
C ARG A 97 -59.63 -0.35 -13.38
N GLN A 98 -58.36 -0.03 -13.74
CA GLN A 98 -57.88 -0.06 -15.13
C GLN A 98 -58.04 -1.45 -15.74
N ARG A 99 -57.77 -2.49 -14.96
CA ARG A 99 -57.97 -3.88 -15.38
C ARG A 99 -59.46 -4.22 -15.54
N SER A 100 -60.29 -3.84 -14.58
CA SER A 100 -61.73 -4.16 -14.60
C SER A 100 -62.50 -3.44 -15.74
N CYS A 101 -62.04 -2.23 -16.13
CA CYS A 101 -62.80 -1.43 -17.12
C CYS A 101 -62.26 -1.44 -18.55
N CYS A 102 -60.93 -1.61 -18.75
CA CYS A 102 -60.33 -1.25 -20.04
C CYS A 102 -59.58 -2.37 -20.78
N GLN A 103 -59.10 -3.42 -20.14
CA GLN A 103 -58.33 -4.48 -20.79
C GLN A 103 -58.33 -5.80 -19.98
N PRO A 104 -59.27 -6.68 -20.13
CA PRO A 104 -59.24 -8.03 -19.53
C PRO A 104 -58.10 -8.93 -20.05
N SER A 105 -57.38 -8.48 -21.07
CA SER A 105 -56.24 -9.24 -21.68
C SER A 105 -54.88 -8.97 -20.98
N LYS A 106 -54.73 -7.98 -20.12
CA LYS A 106 -53.52 -7.83 -19.30
C LYS A 106 -53.52 -8.88 -18.17
N GLY A 107 -52.47 -9.68 -18.07
CA GLY A 107 -52.29 -10.71 -17.06
C GLY A 107 -52.44 -10.17 -15.62
N LEU A 108 -52.70 -11.04 -14.66
CA LEU A 108 -52.80 -10.72 -13.21
C LEU A 108 -51.56 -10.03 -12.68
N GLU A 109 -50.43 -10.18 -13.36
CA GLU A 109 -49.15 -9.52 -13.09
C GLU A 109 -49.21 -8.00 -13.13
N ALA A 110 -50.25 -7.41 -13.76
CA ALA A 110 -50.43 -5.95 -13.82
C ALA A 110 -51.04 -5.34 -12.54
N ILE A 111 -51.51 -6.16 -11.60
CA ILE A 111 -52.02 -5.68 -10.30
C ILE A 111 -50.82 -5.22 -9.45
N LEU A 112 -50.89 -4.01 -8.88
CA LEU A 112 -49.81 -3.45 -8.05
C LEU A 112 -49.41 -4.35 -6.88
N LEU A 113 -50.36 -5.00 -6.25
CA LEU A 113 -50.14 -5.97 -5.17
C LEU A 113 -49.25 -7.17 -5.57
N LEU A 114 -49.22 -7.55 -6.84
CA LEU A 114 -48.43 -8.65 -7.37
C LEU A 114 -47.16 -8.12 -8.09
N SER A 115 -47.25 -7.01 -8.84
CA SER A 115 -46.17 -6.45 -9.59
C SER A 115 -45.12 -5.72 -8.72
N ASN A 116 -45.59 -5.10 -7.64
CA ASN A 116 -44.75 -4.34 -6.71
C ASN A 116 -45.12 -4.58 -5.23
N THR A 117 -45.22 -5.84 -4.86
CA THR A 117 -45.55 -6.29 -3.50
C THR A 117 -44.69 -5.61 -2.44
N ASN A 118 -43.38 -5.45 -2.70
CA ASN A 118 -42.42 -4.85 -1.75
C ASN A 118 -42.78 -3.42 -1.44
N HIS A 119 -43.22 -2.62 -2.41
CA HIS A 119 -43.62 -1.22 -2.19
C HIS A 119 -44.87 -1.13 -1.28
N VAL A 120 -45.86 -1.99 -1.48
CA VAL A 120 -47.04 -2.07 -0.62
C VAL A 120 -46.67 -2.47 0.80
N LEU A 121 -45.81 -3.49 0.93
CA LEU A 121 -45.32 -3.95 2.23
C LEU A 121 -44.55 -2.87 2.98
N GLN A 122 -43.67 -2.16 2.28
CA GLN A 122 -42.89 -1.09 2.87
C GLN A 122 -43.76 0.03 3.45
N ALA A 123 -44.78 0.45 2.73
CA ALA A 123 -45.71 1.49 3.22
C ALA A 123 -46.44 1.05 4.51
N HIS A 124 -46.88 -0.19 4.56
CA HIS A 124 -47.47 -0.76 5.78
C HIS A 124 -46.49 -0.84 6.94
N MET A 125 -45.25 -1.27 6.67
CA MET A 125 -44.20 -1.37 7.70
C MET A 125 -43.81 -0.01 8.26
N GLU A 126 -43.64 1.01 7.40
CA GLU A 126 -43.30 2.38 7.83
C GLU A 126 -44.39 2.98 8.68
N TYR A 127 -45.64 2.74 8.32
CA TYR A 127 -46.79 3.16 9.15
C TYR A 127 -46.76 2.48 10.52
N ILE A 128 -46.64 1.15 10.58
CA ILE A 128 -46.60 0.39 11.84
C ILE A 128 -45.44 0.80 12.72
N LYS A 129 -44.28 1.01 12.15
CA LYS A 129 -43.10 1.48 12.87
C LYS A 129 -43.35 2.83 13.52
N SER A 130 -43.83 3.82 12.75
CA SER A 130 -44.14 5.15 13.31
C SER A 130 -45.28 5.11 14.33
N TYR A 131 -46.25 4.24 14.15
CA TYR A 131 -47.33 4.02 15.10
C TYR A 131 -46.82 3.44 16.43
N THR A 132 -46.01 2.39 16.36
CA THR A 132 -45.43 1.72 17.54
C THR A 132 -44.45 2.64 18.25
N ASP A 133 -43.68 3.52 17.55
CA ASP A 133 -42.82 4.55 18.15
C ASP A 133 -43.67 5.53 18.99
N CYS A 134 -44.85 5.94 18.51
CA CYS A 134 -45.77 6.76 19.28
C CYS A 134 -46.32 6.05 20.51
N VAL A 135 -46.56 4.70 20.44
CA VAL A 135 -47.00 3.91 21.57
C VAL A 135 -45.98 3.84 22.68
N VAL A 136 -44.70 3.54 22.33
CA VAL A 136 -43.61 3.38 23.29
C VAL A 136 -43.44 4.63 24.18
N VAL A 137 -43.43 5.81 23.60
CA VAL A 137 -43.25 7.08 24.36
C VAL A 137 -44.54 7.67 24.89
N GLN A 138 -45.67 7.00 24.73
CA GLN A 138 -46.99 7.46 25.13
C GLN A 138 -47.39 8.80 24.47
N ALA A 139 -47.00 9.02 23.20
CA ALA A 139 -47.24 10.27 22.49
C ALA A 139 -48.71 10.66 22.46
N PHE A 140 -49.61 9.71 22.18
CA PHE A 140 -51.06 9.91 22.14
C PHE A 140 -51.60 10.38 23.48
N GLN A 141 -51.16 9.84 24.61
CA GLN A 141 -51.61 10.18 25.95
C GLN A 141 -51.08 11.56 26.38
N LYS A 142 -49.81 11.84 26.06
CA LYS A 142 -49.18 13.13 26.42
C LYS A 142 -49.82 14.32 25.67
N VAL A 143 -50.15 14.13 24.40
CA VAL A 143 -50.80 15.19 23.57
C VAL A 143 -52.30 15.28 23.87
N SER A 144 -53.02 14.17 24.12
CA SER A 144 -54.49 14.19 24.38
C SER A 144 -54.83 14.77 25.73
N LYS A 145 -53.97 14.65 26.77
CA LYS A 145 -54.22 15.25 28.10
C LYS A 145 -54.32 16.76 28.09
N LYS A 146 -53.80 17.44 27.11
CA LYS A 146 -53.76 18.90 27.01
C LYS A 146 -55.00 19.54 26.34
N ARG A 147 -55.95 18.78 25.69
CA ARG A 147 -57.10 19.35 24.98
C ARG A 147 -58.44 18.63 25.13
N ARG A 148 -59.43 19.37 25.67
CA ARG A 148 -60.86 18.88 25.78
C ARG A 148 -61.56 18.65 24.41
N SER A 149 -61.12 19.33 23.33
CA SER A 149 -61.76 19.21 22.01
C SER A 149 -61.61 17.83 21.35
N HIS A 150 -60.50 17.12 21.64
CA HIS A 150 -60.24 15.79 21.07
C HIS A 150 -61.07 14.68 21.70
N ARG A 151 -61.52 14.85 22.94
CA ARG A 151 -62.50 13.97 23.56
C ARG A 151 -63.75 13.77 22.73
N LYS A 152 -64.27 14.85 22.10
CA LYS A 152 -65.52 14.81 21.32
C LYS A 152 -65.39 13.97 20.05
N ALA A 153 -64.27 14.02 19.36
CA ALA A 153 -63.99 13.19 18.18
C ALA A 153 -63.80 11.71 18.51
N LEU A 154 -63.12 11.41 19.62
CA LEU A 154 -62.94 10.03 20.13
C LEU A 154 -64.26 9.39 20.61
N TRP A 155 -65.15 10.19 21.21
CA TRP A 155 -66.50 9.77 21.65
C TRP A 155 -67.39 9.38 20.46
N GLN A 156 -67.23 10.03 19.31
CA GLN A 156 -67.94 9.68 18.08
C GLN A 156 -67.49 8.37 17.47
N LEU A 157 -66.23 7.96 17.73
CA LEU A 157 -65.65 6.70 17.21
C LEU A 157 -65.95 5.48 18.10
N SER A 158 -66.29 5.65 19.37
CA SER A 158 -66.61 4.54 20.28
C SER A 158 -67.48 5.03 21.45
N PRO A 159 -68.81 5.03 21.32
CA PRO A 159 -69.69 5.37 22.43
C PRO A 159 -69.62 4.28 23.52
N GLY A 160 -69.05 4.62 24.69
CA GLY A 160 -69.00 3.72 25.85
C GLY A 160 -67.68 3.67 26.61
N ILE A 161 -66.78 4.60 26.40
CA ILE A 161 -65.48 4.67 27.04
C ILE A 161 -65.59 5.35 28.42
N SER A 162 -65.11 4.65 29.47
CA SER A 162 -64.92 5.21 30.82
C SER A 162 -63.67 6.14 30.83
N GLU A 163 -63.71 7.19 31.65
CA GLU A 163 -62.60 8.12 31.87
C GLU A 163 -61.36 7.37 32.35
N GLY A 164 -60.32 7.33 31.50
CA GLY A 164 -59.04 6.64 31.76
C GLY A 164 -58.55 5.68 30.70
N SER A 165 -59.39 5.24 29.75
CA SER A 165 -59.02 4.28 28.71
C SER A 165 -58.79 4.89 27.30
N GLU A 166 -58.76 6.26 27.24
CA GLU A 166 -58.67 6.99 25.95
C GLU A 166 -57.44 6.61 25.11
N GLY A 167 -56.29 6.38 25.74
CA GLY A 167 -55.06 6.00 25.03
C GLY A 167 -55.13 4.60 24.42
N THR A 168 -55.71 3.64 25.15
CA THR A 168 -55.85 2.26 24.66
C THR A 168 -56.84 2.15 23.51
N THR A 169 -57.91 2.92 23.54
CA THR A 169 -58.92 2.98 22.49
C THR A 169 -58.43 3.66 21.23
N LEU A 170 -57.64 4.73 21.37
CA LEU A 170 -57.00 5.42 20.27
C LEU A 170 -56.00 4.49 19.57
N CYS A 171 -55.20 3.75 20.35
CA CYS A 171 -54.29 2.73 19.82
C CYS A 171 -55.04 1.66 19.01
N LYS A 172 -56.19 1.15 19.50
CA LYS A 172 -56.99 0.20 18.75
C LYS A 172 -57.55 0.80 17.45
N ALA A 173 -58.03 2.05 17.48
CA ALA A 173 -58.59 2.69 16.29
C ALA A 173 -57.56 2.90 15.18
N LEU A 174 -56.30 3.13 15.53
CA LEU A 174 -55.21 3.33 14.54
C LEU A 174 -54.60 2.02 14.02
N HIS A 175 -54.65 0.94 14.78
CA HIS A 175 -53.98 -0.33 14.44
C HIS A 175 -54.92 -1.40 13.86
N GLN A 176 -56.08 -1.61 14.45
CA GLN A 176 -56.99 -2.67 14.02
C GLN A 176 -57.40 -2.60 12.56
N PRO A 177 -57.74 -1.43 11.96
CA PRO A 177 -58.10 -1.38 10.54
C PRO A 177 -57.02 -1.92 9.60
N LEU A 178 -55.77 -1.68 9.92
CA LEU A 178 -54.65 -2.17 9.10
C LEU A 178 -54.48 -3.68 9.21
N VAL A 179 -54.53 -4.20 10.44
CA VAL A 179 -54.47 -5.68 10.65
C VAL A 179 -55.58 -6.39 9.90
N HIS A 180 -56.82 -5.91 10.01
CA HIS A 180 -57.94 -6.46 9.27
C HIS A 180 -57.77 -6.36 7.75
N HIS A 181 -57.19 -5.28 7.29
CA HIS A 181 -56.96 -5.08 5.86
C HIS A 181 -55.92 -6.10 5.34
N VAL A 182 -54.80 -6.30 6.02
CA VAL A 182 -53.78 -7.28 5.65
C VAL A 182 -54.30 -8.71 5.73
N GLN A 183 -55.08 -9.03 6.76
CA GLN A 183 -55.72 -10.33 6.85
C GLN A 183 -56.64 -10.64 5.67
N LYS A 184 -57.38 -9.63 5.22
CA LYS A 184 -58.26 -9.77 4.05
C LYS A 184 -57.45 -9.89 2.75
N TYR A 185 -56.31 -9.26 2.63
CA TYR A 185 -55.40 -9.47 1.48
C TYR A 185 -55.01 -10.96 1.39
N VAL A 186 -54.56 -11.57 2.49
CA VAL A 186 -54.17 -12.98 2.53
C VAL A 186 -55.31 -13.86 2.07
N PHE A 187 -56.51 -13.62 2.60
CA PHE A 187 -57.72 -14.36 2.24
C PHE A 187 -58.14 -14.20 0.77
N LEU A 188 -58.17 -12.96 0.27
CA LEU A 188 -58.57 -12.66 -1.11
C LEU A 188 -57.55 -13.13 -2.14
N LEU A 189 -56.26 -13.03 -1.86
CA LEU A 189 -55.21 -13.58 -2.72
C LEU A 189 -55.26 -15.10 -2.79
N LEU A 190 -55.55 -15.80 -1.68
CA LEU A 190 -55.79 -17.24 -1.67
C LEU A 190 -57.00 -17.58 -2.51
N SER A 191 -58.11 -16.85 -2.34
CA SER A 191 -59.35 -17.07 -3.12
C SER A 191 -59.14 -16.82 -4.62
N LEU A 192 -58.30 -15.82 -4.95
CA LEU A 192 -57.93 -15.52 -6.36
C LEU A 192 -57.04 -16.62 -6.94
N ARG A 193 -56.13 -17.16 -6.17
CA ARG A 193 -55.31 -18.32 -6.56
C ARG A 193 -56.15 -19.52 -6.90
N ASP A 194 -57.14 -19.83 -6.06
CA ASP A 194 -57.99 -21.01 -6.25
C ASP A 194 -58.87 -20.92 -7.49
N THR A 195 -58.97 -19.75 -8.14
CA THR A 195 -59.67 -19.58 -9.44
C THR A 195 -58.74 -19.74 -10.64
N LEU A 196 -57.45 -19.94 -10.45
CA LEU A 196 -56.47 -20.10 -11.51
C LEU A 196 -56.13 -21.57 -11.76
N ASP A 197 -55.79 -21.89 -13.03
CA ASP A 197 -55.24 -23.20 -13.38
C ASP A 197 -53.86 -23.39 -12.73
N GLU A 198 -53.57 -24.64 -12.31
CA GLU A 198 -52.29 -24.98 -11.63
C GLU A 198 -51.00 -24.59 -12.41
N LYS A 199 -51.15 -24.40 -13.73
CA LYS A 199 -50.01 -24.01 -14.62
C LYS A 199 -49.94 -22.51 -14.95
N HIS A 200 -50.77 -21.69 -14.31
CA HIS A 200 -50.78 -20.27 -14.63
C HIS A 200 -49.55 -19.55 -14.07
N PRO A 201 -48.82 -18.73 -14.86
CA PRO A 201 -47.57 -18.09 -14.45
C PRO A 201 -47.70 -17.14 -13.24
N ALA A 202 -48.87 -16.58 -13.00
CA ALA A 202 -49.16 -15.73 -11.84
C ALA A 202 -49.30 -16.50 -10.50
N GLN A 203 -49.39 -17.84 -10.53
CA GLN A 203 -49.60 -18.61 -9.30
C GLN A 203 -48.40 -18.50 -8.32
N GLU A 204 -47.20 -18.55 -8.83
CA GLU A 204 -45.97 -18.38 -8.01
C GLU A 204 -45.88 -17.01 -7.39
N LEU A 205 -46.13 -15.95 -8.16
CA LEU A 205 -46.14 -14.54 -7.67
C LEU A 205 -47.22 -14.36 -6.58
N MET A 206 -48.35 -14.99 -6.75
CA MET A 206 -49.45 -14.92 -5.78
C MET A 206 -49.14 -15.66 -4.50
N MET A 207 -48.54 -16.85 -4.56
CA MET A 207 -48.11 -17.59 -3.39
C MET A 207 -47.02 -16.81 -2.62
N ARG A 208 -46.10 -16.19 -3.34
CA ARG A 208 -45.10 -15.30 -2.73
C ARG A 208 -45.75 -14.10 -2.02
N ALA A 209 -46.69 -13.42 -2.66
CA ALA A 209 -47.46 -12.34 -2.06
C ALA A 209 -48.23 -12.77 -0.81
N VAL A 210 -48.92 -13.90 -0.86
CA VAL A 210 -49.66 -14.48 0.31
C VAL A 210 -48.71 -14.72 1.47
N THR A 211 -47.54 -15.32 1.22
CA THR A 211 -46.54 -15.56 2.25
C THR A 211 -46.03 -14.26 2.86
N LEU A 212 -45.74 -13.27 2.02
CA LEU A 212 -45.23 -11.96 2.47
C LEU A 212 -46.26 -11.18 3.30
N PHE A 213 -47.53 -11.16 2.87
CA PHE A 213 -48.61 -10.52 3.65
C PHE A 213 -48.96 -11.29 4.94
N GLY A 214 -48.88 -12.63 4.96
CA GLY A 214 -49.00 -13.42 6.18
C GLY A 214 -47.91 -13.13 7.20
N ASN A 215 -46.69 -12.96 6.73
CA ASN A 215 -45.56 -12.56 7.54
C ASN A 215 -45.69 -11.11 8.04
N LEU A 216 -46.21 -10.21 7.22
CA LEU A 216 -46.53 -8.83 7.64
C LEU A 216 -47.56 -8.80 8.77
N GLU A 217 -48.63 -9.61 8.71
CA GLU A 217 -49.62 -9.73 9.79
C GLU A 217 -48.96 -10.16 11.10
N SER A 218 -48.12 -11.19 11.05
CA SER A 218 -47.37 -11.67 12.21
C SER A 218 -46.45 -10.57 12.78
N PHE A 219 -45.72 -9.88 11.91
CA PHE A 219 -44.88 -8.75 12.28
C PHE A 219 -45.67 -7.61 12.96
N MET A 220 -46.83 -7.23 12.41
CA MET A 220 -47.69 -6.17 12.97
C MET A 220 -48.13 -6.47 14.38
N LYS A 221 -48.53 -7.71 14.67
CA LYS A 221 -48.92 -8.18 16.01
C LYS A 221 -47.75 -8.14 16.97
N GLN A 222 -46.62 -8.74 16.57
CA GLN A 222 -45.39 -8.76 17.38
C GLN A 222 -44.86 -7.34 17.69
N ALA A 223 -44.82 -6.45 16.71
CA ALA A 223 -44.37 -5.06 16.90
C ALA A 223 -45.22 -4.30 17.91
N LEU A 224 -46.57 -4.52 17.87
CA LEU A 224 -47.47 -3.91 18.85
C LEU A 224 -47.25 -4.48 20.24
N ASP A 225 -47.17 -5.82 20.38
CA ASP A 225 -46.97 -6.47 21.66
C ASP A 225 -45.66 -6.00 22.34
N GLN A 226 -44.58 -5.89 21.55
CA GLN A 226 -43.32 -5.37 22.02
C GLN A 226 -43.40 -3.88 22.43
N ALA A 227 -44.10 -3.07 21.65
CA ALA A 227 -44.28 -1.65 21.98
C ALA A 227 -45.07 -1.47 23.26
N VAL A 228 -46.11 -2.27 23.46
CA VAL A 228 -46.94 -2.24 24.70
C VAL A 228 -46.17 -2.75 25.91
N ALA A 229 -45.36 -3.81 25.75
CA ALA A 229 -44.48 -4.30 26.79
C ALA A 229 -43.44 -3.24 27.18
N THR A 230 -42.82 -2.57 26.17
CA THR A 230 -41.89 -1.49 26.41
C THR A 230 -42.57 -0.30 27.11
N GLN A 231 -43.74 0.06 26.70
CA GLN A 231 -44.53 1.13 27.38
C GLN A 231 -44.81 0.78 28.84
N ALA A 232 -45.10 -0.50 29.13
CA ALA A 232 -45.37 -0.96 30.50
C ALA A 232 -44.13 -0.97 31.40
N LEU A 233 -42.93 -1.00 30.83
CA LEU A 233 -41.69 -0.90 31.59
C LEU A 233 -41.48 0.47 32.26
N TRP A 234 -41.87 1.57 31.60
CA TRP A 234 -41.50 2.92 32.04
C TRP A 234 -41.99 3.32 33.44
N PRO A 235 -43.18 2.92 33.90
CA PRO A 235 -43.63 3.18 35.26
C PRO A 235 -42.80 2.46 36.33
N SER A 236 -42.10 1.35 35.98
CA SER A 236 -41.30 0.59 36.92
C SER A 236 -39.90 1.17 37.13
N LEU A 237 -39.51 2.13 36.29
CA LEU A 237 -38.24 2.83 36.37
C LEU A 237 -38.36 4.17 37.07
N ASN A 238 -37.30 4.60 37.77
CA ASN A 238 -37.28 5.96 38.33
C ASN A 238 -37.23 7.01 37.21
N SER A 239 -37.57 8.29 37.55
CA SER A 239 -37.70 9.36 36.57
C SER A 239 -36.39 9.58 35.77
N ARG A 240 -35.23 9.51 36.45
CA ARG A 240 -33.89 9.71 35.81
C ARG A 240 -33.56 8.62 34.82
N LEU A 241 -33.79 7.36 35.16
CA LEU A 241 -33.57 6.23 34.26
C LEU A 241 -34.54 6.25 33.07
N ARG A 242 -35.79 6.66 33.31
CA ARG A 242 -36.78 6.82 32.24
C ARG A 242 -36.38 7.90 31.25
N ASP A 243 -35.87 9.05 31.72
CA ASP A 243 -35.46 10.13 30.83
C ASP A 243 -34.28 9.74 29.91
N VAL A 244 -33.41 8.82 30.37
CA VAL A 244 -32.31 8.30 29.60
C VAL A 244 -32.73 7.18 28.63
N LEU A 245 -33.60 6.24 29.09
CA LEU A 245 -33.89 5.02 28.32
C LEU A 245 -35.15 5.12 27.46
N CYS A 246 -36.05 6.08 27.71
CA CYS A 246 -37.30 6.21 26.98
C CYS A 246 -37.07 6.79 25.59
N ALA A 247 -36.58 5.97 24.65
CA ALA A 247 -36.45 6.32 23.26
C ALA A 247 -37.61 5.70 22.42
N PRO A 248 -38.08 6.39 21.38
CA PRO A 248 -39.21 5.92 20.54
C PRO A 248 -38.87 4.59 19.82
N THR A 249 -37.61 4.37 19.52
CA THR A 249 -37.12 3.22 18.76
C THR A 249 -36.89 1.98 19.61
N HIS A 250 -36.74 2.10 20.93
CA HIS A 250 -36.48 0.97 21.83
C HIS A 250 -37.65 0.00 21.89
N ARG A 251 -37.37 -1.29 21.80
CA ARG A 251 -38.33 -2.40 21.95
C ARG A 251 -37.78 -3.38 22.97
N LEU A 252 -38.46 -3.55 24.12
CA LEU A 252 -38.09 -4.50 25.15
C LEU A 252 -38.30 -5.92 24.64
N LEU A 253 -37.25 -6.72 24.63
CA LEU A 253 -37.27 -8.14 24.24
C LEU A 253 -37.21 -9.06 25.44
N GLN A 254 -36.47 -8.68 26.49
CA GLN A 254 -36.35 -9.48 27.73
C GLN A 254 -36.02 -8.60 28.94
N ASP A 255 -36.53 -8.97 30.08
CA ASP A 255 -36.26 -8.36 31.38
C ASP A 255 -35.74 -9.45 32.36
N SER A 256 -34.74 -9.14 33.19
CA SER A 256 -34.26 -10.05 34.22
C SER A 256 -35.23 -10.27 35.37
N GLN A 257 -36.30 -9.51 35.46
CA GLN A 257 -37.43 -9.80 36.36
C GLN A 257 -38.25 -11.03 35.94
N ASP A 258 -38.29 -11.26 34.61
CA ASP A 258 -39.01 -12.43 34.06
C ASP A 258 -38.14 -13.69 34.07
N ILE A 259 -36.85 -13.55 33.71
CA ILE A 259 -35.86 -14.62 33.75
C ILE A 259 -34.65 -14.13 34.59
N PRO A 260 -34.60 -14.50 35.89
CA PRO A 260 -33.55 -13.99 36.79
C PRO A 260 -32.13 -14.36 36.38
N VAL A 261 -31.25 -13.38 36.38
CA VAL A 261 -29.83 -13.54 36.08
C VAL A 261 -28.98 -12.62 36.97
N VAL A 262 -27.85 -13.13 37.45
CA VAL A 262 -26.87 -12.34 38.21
C VAL A 262 -25.71 -12.00 37.30
N VAL A 263 -25.30 -10.72 37.28
CA VAL A 263 -24.20 -10.22 36.43
C VAL A 263 -22.93 -10.10 37.25
N THR A 264 -21.86 -10.71 36.81
CA THR A 264 -20.52 -10.66 37.47
C THR A 264 -19.47 -10.19 36.45
N PRO A 265 -18.49 -9.33 36.83
CA PRO A 265 -18.25 -8.73 38.15
C PRO A 265 -19.16 -7.52 38.45
N LEU A 266 -19.91 -7.00 37.46
CA LEU A 266 -20.88 -5.94 37.66
C LEU A 266 -22.06 -6.51 38.42
N GLN A 267 -22.30 -6.08 39.64
CA GLN A 267 -23.49 -6.47 40.40
C GLN A 267 -24.70 -5.64 39.95
N ALA A 268 -25.19 -5.93 38.72
CA ALA A 268 -26.35 -5.25 38.19
C ALA A 268 -27.62 -5.73 38.85
N GLU A 269 -28.47 -4.81 39.33
CA GLU A 269 -29.77 -5.10 39.94
C GLU A 269 -30.80 -5.58 38.91
N ARG A 270 -30.69 -5.10 37.70
CA ARG A 270 -31.62 -5.43 36.63
C ARG A 270 -30.96 -5.38 35.25
N VAL A 271 -31.29 -6.33 34.40
CA VAL A 271 -30.82 -6.44 33.01
C VAL A 271 -32.02 -6.27 32.08
N LEU A 272 -31.92 -5.35 31.14
CA LEU A 272 -32.91 -5.08 30.12
C LEU A 272 -32.29 -5.31 28.75
N LEU A 273 -32.89 -6.17 27.94
CA LEU A 273 -32.51 -6.40 26.56
C LEU A 273 -33.51 -5.70 25.64
N PHE A 274 -33.07 -4.69 24.93
CA PHE A 274 -33.81 -4.04 23.88
C PHE A 274 -33.40 -4.61 22.50
N ASP A 275 -34.10 -4.18 21.47
CA ASP A 275 -33.80 -4.58 20.07
C ASP A 275 -32.52 -3.99 19.49
N ASP A 276 -32.00 -2.92 20.09
CA ASP A 276 -30.77 -2.20 19.69
C ASP A 276 -29.70 -2.18 20.79
N ALA A 277 -30.06 -2.37 22.07
CA ALA A 277 -29.16 -2.20 23.19
C ALA A 277 -29.36 -3.24 24.30
N LEU A 278 -28.28 -3.64 24.94
CA LEU A 278 -28.26 -4.33 26.23
C LEU A 278 -27.99 -3.31 27.36
N VAL A 279 -28.86 -3.25 28.32
CA VAL A 279 -28.79 -2.27 29.43
C VAL A 279 -28.67 -2.98 30.77
N LEU A 280 -27.63 -2.60 31.53
CA LEU A 280 -27.42 -3.04 32.90
C LEU A 280 -27.67 -1.89 33.86
N LEU A 281 -28.58 -2.09 34.83
CA LEU A 281 -28.92 -1.10 35.84
C LEU A 281 -28.21 -1.45 37.16
N GLN A 282 -27.39 -0.52 37.67
CA GLN A 282 -26.69 -0.68 38.94
C GLN A 282 -26.88 0.61 39.76
N ASP A 283 -27.61 0.53 40.88
CA ASP A 283 -27.96 1.68 41.74
C ASP A 283 -28.54 2.88 40.91
N HIS A 284 -27.68 3.85 40.63
CA HIS A 284 -28.03 5.06 39.85
C HIS A 284 -27.32 5.09 38.50
N ASN A 285 -26.50 4.11 38.18
CA ASN A 285 -25.73 4.03 36.94
C ASN A 285 -26.44 3.17 35.88
N VAL A 286 -26.34 3.60 34.65
CA VAL A 286 -26.86 2.88 33.48
C VAL A 286 -25.68 2.54 32.56
N HIS A 287 -25.45 1.27 32.37
CA HIS A 287 -24.49 0.77 31.38
C HIS A 287 -25.27 0.31 30.14
N THR A 288 -25.07 1.00 29.04
CA THR A 288 -25.74 0.68 27.77
C THR A 288 -24.72 0.20 26.76
N PHE A 289 -24.97 -0.97 26.17
CA PHE A 289 -24.10 -1.61 25.18
C PHE A 289 -24.88 -1.76 23.87
N ASP A 290 -24.34 -1.26 22.77
CA ASP A 290 -24.89 -1.48 21.43
C ASP A 290 -24.79 -2.96 21.08
N LEU A 291 -25.93 -3.57 20.71
CA LEU A 291 -25.97 -5.00 20.35
C LEU A 291 -25.08 -5.38 19.18
N LYS A 292 -24.76 -4.45 18.29
CA LYS A 292 -23.83 -4.68 17.20
C LYS A 292 -22.41 -5.00 17.70
N LEU A 293 -22.09 -4.58 18.92
CA LEU A 293 -20.80 -4.75 19.60
C LEU A 293 -20.86 -5.70 20.80
N VAL A 294 -21.88 -6.55 20.84
CA VAL A 294 -22.06 -7.61 21.86
C VAL A 294 -21.79 -8.97 21.25
N TRP A 295 -20.81 -9.70 21.77
CA TRP A 295 -20.52 -11.10 21.45
C TRP A 295 -20.92 -11.98 22.62
N VAL A 296 -21.38 -13.19 22.33
CA VAL A 296 -21.92 -14.11 23.28
C VAL A 296 -21.16 -15.44 23.23
N GLU A 297 -20.57 -15.82 24.32
CA GLU A 297 -19.81 -17.07 24.46
C GLU A 297 -20.41 -17.93 25.58
N PRO A 298 -20.71 -19.23 25.35
CA PRO A 298 -21.11 -20.12 26.43
C PRO A 298 -19.94 -20.32 27.40
N GLY A 299 -20.26 -20.24 28.72
CA GLY A 299 -19.25 -20.52 29.74
C GLY A 299 -18.93 -22.02 29.83
N GLN A 300 -17.89 -22.37 30.60
CA GLN A 300 -17.55 -23.76 30.90
C GLN A 300 -18.63 -24.42 31.74
N ASP A 301 -19.31 -23.65 32.60
CA ASP A 301 -20.49 -24.06 33.36
C ASP A 301 -21.74 -23.77 32.54
N LYS A 302 -22.64 -24.75 32.48
CA LYS A 302 -23.94 -24.69 31.77
C LYS A 302 -24.90 -23.60 32.28
N CYS A 303 -24.62 -23.00 33.43
CA CYS A 303 -25.39 -21.90 34.01
C CYS A 303 -24.78 -20.53 33.71
N VAL A 304 -23.62 -20.46 33.03
CA VAL A 304 -22.88 -19.23 32.79
C VAL A 304 -22.90 -18.87 31.30
N LEU A 305 -23.18 -17.60 31.01
CA LEU A 305 -23.11 -17.02 29.68
C LEU A 305 -22.15 -15.81 29.72
N HIS A 306 -21.08 -15.83 28.92
CA HIS A 306 -20.16 -14.71 28.82
C HIS A 306 -20.63 -13.73 27.76
N ILE A 307 -20.65 -12.47 28.15
CA ILE A 307 -20.95 -11.34 27.27
C ILE A 307 -19.65 -10.52 27.10
N LEU A 308 -19.23 -10.37 25.85
CA LEU A 308 -18.04 -9.59 25.47
C LEU A 308 -18.48 -8.29 24.80
N THR A 309 -17.91 -7.20 25.25
CA THR A 309 -18.07 -5.86 24.67
C THR A 309 -16.68 -5.24 24.45
N PRO A 310 -16.54 -4.15 23.68
CA PRO A 310 -15.23 -3.54 23.39
C PRO A 310 -14.35 -3.25 24.60
N GLU A 311 -14.96 -2.88 25.72
CA GLU A 311 -14.24 -2.44 26.92
C GLU A 311 -14.43 -3.35 28.12
N GLU A 312 -15.44 -4.24 28.10
CA GLU A 312 -15.81 -5.03 29.26
C GLU A 312 -16.17 -6.48 28.89
N LYS A 313 -15.81 -7.37 29.78
CA LYS A 313 -16.29 -8.77 29.78
C LYS A 313 -17.04 -9.03 31.07
N PHE A 314 -18.27 -9.50 30.94
CA PHE A 314 -19.11 -9.87 32.08
C PHE A 314 -19.83 -11.18 31.83
N SER A 315 -20.34 -11.77 32.90
CA SER A 315 -20.98 -13.07 32.81
C SER A 315 -22.37 -13.00 33.40
N PHE A 316 -23.33 -13.56 32.69
CA PHE A 316 -24.67 -13.82 33.17
C PHE A 316 -24.69 -15.18 33.84
N VAL A 317 -24.98 -15.23 35.14
CA VAL A 317 -25.10 -16.45 35.91
C VAL A 317 -26.57 -16.70 36.21
N SER A 318 -27.12 -17.72 35.63
CA SER A 318 -28.51 -18.14 35.88
C SER A 318 -28.59 -19.19 36.98
N SER A 319 -29.72 -19.25 37.69
CA SER A 319 -30.00 -20.28 38.69
C SER A 319 -30.21 -21.66 38.09
N ASP A 320 -30.58 -21.76 36.82
CA ASP A 320 -30.76 -23.01 36.12
C ASP A 320 -30.22 -22.94 34.63
N PRO A 321 -29.89 -24.08 34.04
CA PRO A 321 -29.44 -24.14 32.65
C PRO A 321 -30.50 -23.67 31.63
N LYS A 322 -31.81 -23.76 31.94
CA LYS A 322 -32.86 -23.29 31.02
C LYS A 322 -32.89 -21.77 30.93
N GLY A 323 -32.68 -21.08 32.04
CA GLY A 323 -32.57 -19.63 32.07
C GLY A 323 -31.37 -19.13 31.26
N GLN A 324 -30.22 -19.81 31.36
CA GLN A 324 -29.03 -19.48 30.57
C GLN A 324 -29.30 -19.65 29.06
N VAL A 325 -29.91 -20.77 28.65
CA VAL A 325 -30.26 -21.03 27.24
C VAL A 325 -31.27 -19.98 26.72
N ALA A 326 -32.26 -19.62 27.54
CA ALA A 326 -33.24 -18.59 27.18
C ALA A 326 -32.58 -17.23 26.95
N TRP A 327 -31.68 -16.80 27.83
CA TRP A 327 -30.90 -15.57 27.63
C TRP A 327 -29.99 -15.65 26.43
N GLN A 328 -29.29 -16.76 26.23
CA GLN A 328 -28.44 -16.96 25.04
C GLN A 328 -29.24 -16.82 23.75
N GLN A 329 -30.38 -17.50 23.66
CA GLN A 329 -31.24 -17.43 22.46
C GLN A 329 -31.75 -16.00 22.21
N LYS A 330 -32.25 -15.33 23.28
CA LYS A 330 -32.76 -13.96 23.15
C LYS A 330 -31.69 -12.94 22.76
N VAL A 331 -30.55 -12.97 23.42
CA VAL A 331 -29.43 -12.06 23.08
C VAL A 331 -28.89 -12.35 21.67
N THR A 332 -28.71 -13.62 21.32
CA THR A 332 -28.27 -14.02 19.97
C THR A 332 -29.23 -13.54 18.90
N GLN A 333 -30.55 -13.75 19.12
CA GLN A 333 -31.58 -13.28 18.21
C GLN A 333 -31.58 -11.73 18.08
N ALA A 334 -31.49 -11.01 19.21
CA ALA A 334 -31.44 -9.57 19.21
C ALA A 334 -30.20 -9.01 18.48
N VAL A 335 -29.03 -9.63 18.69
CA VAL A 335 -27.79 -9.28 17.97
C VAL A 335 -27.93 -9.53 16.46
N CYS A 336 -28.49 -10.67 16.05
CA CYS A 336 -28.75 -10.95 14.64
C CYS A 336 -29.66 -9.90 14.01
N GLN A 337 -30.74 -9.51 14.72
CA GLN A 337 -31.66 -8.47 14.25
C GLN A 337 -30.99 -7.08 14.17
N ALA A 338 -30.15 -6.73 15.13
CA ALA A 338 -29.44 -5.46 15.16
C ALA A 338 -28.37 -5.36 14.05
N LEU A 339 -27.82 -6.50 13.61
CA LEU A 339 -26.83 -6.59 12.52
C LEU A 339 -27.46 -6.61 11.13
N CYS A 340 -28.73 -7.02 11.00
CA CYS A 340 -29.44 -6.91 9.72
C CYS A 340 -29.64 -5.43 9.38
N ASP A 341 -29.11 -5.00 8.24
CA ASP A 341 -29.26 -3.62 7.79
C ASP A 341 -30.75 -3.25 7.63
N LYS A 342 -31.11 -2.09 8.12
CA LYS A 342 -32.48 -1.52 8.05
C LYS A 342 -33.02 -1.33 6.60
N LYS A 343 -32.19 -1.59 5.58
CA LYS A 343 -32.55 -1.50 4.16
C LYS A 343 -33.07 -2.83 3.60
N ASP A 344 -32.68 -3.94 4.17
CA ASP A 344 -33.26 -5.21 3.83
C ASP A 344 -34.53 -5.34 4.63
N LEU A 345 -35.65 -5.40 3.93
CA LEU A 345 -36.91 -5.92 4.49
C LEU A 345 -36.54 -7.12 5.35
N PRO A 346 -36.94 -7.22 6.62
CA PRO A 346 -36.78 -8.46 7.35
C PRO A 346 -37.23 -9.55 6.41
N VAL A 347 -36.35 -10.53 6.12
CA VAL A 347 -36.63 -11.57 5.13
C VAL A 347 -37.86 -12.30 5.62
N LEU A 348 -39.02 -11.75 5.25
CA LEU A 348 -40.34 -12.24 5.53
C LEU A 348 -40.47 -13.53 4.69
N GLY A 349 -39.84 -14.62 5.11
CA GLY A 349 -40.01 -15.84 4.36
C GLY A 349 -38.97 -16.93 4.40
N SER A 350 -37.87 -16.80 5.13
CA SER A 350 -37.04 -17.98 5.37
C SER A 350 -37.30 -18.50 6.78
N GLY A 351 -37.96 -19.62 6.88
CA GLY A 351 -38.02 -20.45 8.09
C GLY A 351 -36.68 -21.10 8.40
N GLN A 352 -35.56 -20.36 8.18
CA GLN A 352 -34.24 -20.74 8.64
C GLN A 352 -34.16 -20.41 10.13
N GLU A 353 -33.79 -21.41 10.92
CA GLU A 353 -33.33 -21.23 12.29
C GLU A 353 -32.36 -20.04 12.37
N PRO A 354 -32.42 -19.23 13.45
CA PRO A 354 -31.54 -18.08 13.56
C PRO A 354 -30.09 -18.53 13.44
N SER A 355 -29.44 -18.19 12.31
CA SER A 355 -28.04 -18.44 12.12
C SER A 355 -27.28 -17.68 13.24
N MET A 356 -26.23 -18.29 13.77
CA MET A 356 -25.38 -17.63 14.77
C MET A 356 -24.94 -16.27 14.20
N PRO A 357 -24.88 -15.20 15.02
CA PRO A 357 -24.42 -13.91 14.55
C PRO A 357 -22.99 -14.01 14.04
N PRO A 358 -22.61 -13.27 12.99
CA PRO A 358 -21.26 -13.32 12.44
C PRO A 358 -20.25 -12.93 13.52
N GLU A 359 -19.15 -13.68 13.59
CA GLU A 359 -18.04 -13.38 14.49
C GLU A 359 -17.33 -12.09 14.10
N TYR A 360 -17.19 -11.86 12.77
CA TYR A 360 -16.66 -10.64 12.18
C TYR A 360 -17.77 -9.63 11.93
N ARG A 361 -17.56 -8.40 12.40
CA ARG A 361 -18.54 -7.31 12.26
C ARG A 361 -17.83 -6.02 11.91
N SER A 362 -18.52 -5.11 11.19
CA SER A 362 -17.97 -3.79 10.85
C SER A 362 -18.85 -2.70 11.47
N VAL A 363 -18.31 -2.02 12.50
CA VAL A 363 -19.05 -1.03 13.30
C VAL A 363 -18.08 0.07 13.77
N ALA A 364 -18.62 1.28 14.01
CA ALA A 364 -17.88 2.36 14.65
C ALA A 364 -18.15 2.39 16.16
N TYR A 365 -17.10 2.61 16.95
CA TYR A 365 -17.17 2.70 18.41
C TYR A 365 -16.16 3.73 18.97
N THR A 366 -16.61 4.53 19.93
CA THR A 366 -15.75 5.43 20.69
C THR A 366 -15.45 4.86 22.06
N PHE A 367 -14.17 4.72 22.40
CA PHE A 367 -13.73 4.17 23.69
C PHE A 367 -13.88 5.20 24.81
N HIS A 368 -14.44 4.80 25.93
CA HIS A 368 -14.73 5.70 27.07
C HIS A 368 -13.87 5.42 28.30
N ARG A 369 -13.25 4.26 28.40
CA ARG A 369 -12.37 3.90 29.51
C ARG A 369 -11.00 4.54 29.41
N GLU A 370 -10.48 4.96 30.56
CA GLU A 370 -9.09 5.45 30.64
C GLU A 370 -8.10 4.40 30.14
N GLY A 371 -7.16 4.84 29.30
CA GLY A 371 -6.12 4.00 28.71
C GLY A 371 -5.66 4.50 27.34
N ARG A 372 -4.97 3.65 26.60
CA ARG A 372 -4.41 3.97 25.27
C ARG A 372 -5.44 4.49 24.27
N LEU A 373 -6.67 3.98 24.34
CA LEU A 373 -7.75 4.29 23.42
C LEU A 373 -8.77 5.28 23.99
N TYR A 374 -8.52 5.90 25.13
CA TYR A 374 -9.46 6.84 25.75
C TYR A 374 -9.91 7.92 24.77
N GLN A 375 -11.22 8.05 24.60
CA GLN A 375 -11.88 8.94 23.65
C GLN A 375 -11.51 8.73 22.15
N ALA A 376 -10.75 7.68 21.84
CA ALA A 376 -10.50 7.34 20.45
C ALA A 376 -11.72 6.66 19.82
N THR A 377 -11.98 6.95 18.54
CA THR A 377 -13.05 6.31 17.77
C THR A 377 -12.44 5.35 16.77
N TYR A 378 -12.83 4.08 16.85
CA TYR A 378 -12.49 3.06 15.89
C TYR A 378 -13.67 2.80 14.95
N GLU A 379 -13.42 2.76 13.66
CA GLU A 379 -14.38 2.42 12.60
C GLU A 379 -13.75 1.35 11.71
N GLY A 380 -14.32 0.16 11.70
CA GLY A 380 -13.75 -0.96 10.95
C GLY A 380 -14.23 -2.31 11.44
N ASP A 381 -13.45 -3.34 11.14
CA ASP A 381 -13.77 -4.72 11.43
C ASP A 381 -13.45 -5.09 12.88
N TRP A 382 -14.32 -5.91 13.46
CA TRP A 382 -14.26 -6.40 14.83
C TRP A 382 -14.29 -7.93 14.86
N TYR A 383 -13.52 -8.50 15.76
CA TYR A 383 -13.56 -9.93 16.08
C TYR A 383 -13.49 -10.12 17.59
N GLN A 384 -14.47 -10.85 18.14
CA GLN A 384 -14.56 -11.10 19.59
C GLN A 384 -14.38 -9.83 20.46
N ALA A 385 -15.14 -8.80 20.12
CA ALA A 385 -15.14 -7.51 20.81
C ALA A 385 -13.83 -6.70 20.75
N LYS A 386 -12.92 -7.05 19.85
CA LYS A 386 -11.66 -6.31 19.63
C LYS A 386 -11.53 -5.84 18.18
N PRO A 387 -10.98 -4.66 17.95
CA PRO A 387 -10.57 -4.25 16.60
C PRO A 387 -9.73 -5.33 15.91
N HIS A 388 -10.13 -5.76 14.71
CA HIS A 388 -9.47 -6.82 13.98
C HIS A 388 -9.74 -6.66 12.47
N GLY A 389 -8.75 -6.98 11.62
CA GLY A 389 -8.91 -6.71 10.18
C GLY A 389 -8.72 -5.24 9.86
N LYS A 390 -9.43 -4.73 8.89
CA LYS A 390 -9.27 -3.36 8.39
C LYS A 390 -10.07 -2.35 9.21
N GLY A 391 -9.43 -1.21 9.49
CA GLY A 391 -10.11 -0.16 10.23
C GLY A 391 -9.37 1.18 10.26
N THR A 392 -10.06 2.15 10.82
CA THR A 392 -9.55 3.50 11.07
C THR A 392 -9.71 3.83 12.55
N LEU A 393 -8.64 4.21 13.21
CA LEU A 393 -8.62 4.64 14.60
C LEU A 393 -8.24 6.12 14.69
N LYS A 394 -9.11 6.94 15.25
CA LYS A 394 -8.97 8.40 15.36
C LYS A 394 -8.95 8.81 16.83
N TRP A 395 -7.93 9.53 17.25
CA TRP A 395 -7.84 10.10 18.61
C TRP A 395 -8.25 11.58 18.63
N PRO A 396 -8.68 12.09 19.80
CA PRO A 396 -9.08 13.49 19.96
C PRO A 396 -7.93 14.48 19.72
N ASP A 397 -6.67 14.05 19.91
CA ASP A 397 -5.46 14.84 19.67
C ASP A 397 -5.11 15.00 18.18
N GLY A 398 -5.92 14.45 17.29
CA GLY A 398 -5.73 14.51 15.84
C GLY A 398 -4.90 13.36 15.27
N ARG A 399 -4.35 12.47 16.09
CA ARG A 399 -3.74 11.23 15.60
C ARG A 399 -4.78 10.40 14.86
N ASN A 400 -4.36 9.80 13.77
CA ASN A 400 -5.21 8.94 12.96
C ASN A 400 -4.39 7.75 12.44
N HIS A 401 -4.90 6.54 12.61
CA HIS A 401 -4.31 5.33 12.07
C HIS A 401 -5.31 4.62 11.16
N VAL A 402 -4.91 4.37 9.93
CA VAL A 402 -5.69 3.59 8.93
C VAL A 402 -4.86 2.39 8.53
N GLY A 403 -5.38 1.20 8.77
CA GLY A 403 -4.63 -0.02 8.47
C GLY A 403 -5.29 -1.29 8.99
N ASP A 404 -4.48 -2.32 9.11
CA ASP A 404 -4.90 -3.60 9.66
C ASP A 404 -4.75 -3.61 11.19
N PHE A 405 -5.62 -4.37 11.84
CA PHE A 405 -5.64 -4.55 13.30
C PHE A 405 -5.69 -6.03 13.64
N CYS A 406 -5.04 -6.41 14.74
CA CYS A 406 -5.10 -7.73 15.31
C CYS A 406 -5.25 -7.67 16.82
N GLN A 407 -6.29 -8.31 17.36
CA GLN A 407 -6.55 -8.35 18.79
C GLN A 407 -6.58 -6.98 19.50
N GLY A 408 -7.04 -5.93 18.80
CA GLY A 408 -7.15 -4.58 19.32
C GLY A 408 -5.90 -3.72 19.20
N LEU A 409 -4.86 -4.23 18.53
CA LEU A 409 -3.61 -3.51 18.26
C LEU A 409 -3.39 -3.31 16.76
N GLU A 410 -2.71 -2.24 16.40
CA GLU A 410 -2.28 -1.98 15.04
C GLU A 410 -1.36 -3.12 14.57
N HIS A 411 -1.65 -3.68 13.42
CA HIS A 411 -0.95 -4.85 12.87
C HIS A 411 -0.91 -4.76 11.33
N GLY A 412 0.06 -5.44 10.69
CA GLY A 412 0.15 -5.39 9.24
C GLY A 412 0.48 -4.00 8.69
N PHE A 413 0.13 -3.72 7.45
CA PHE A 413 0.39 -2.41 6.86
C PHE A 413 -0.61 -1.36 7.33
N GLY A 414 -0.10 -0.17 7.68
CA GLY A 414 -0.93 0.95 8.12
C GLY A 414 -0.31 2.32 7.87
N ILE A 415 -1.17 3.31 7.76
CA ILE A 415 -0.81 4.72 7.64
C ILE A 415 -1.21 5.42 8.93
N CYS A 416 -0.23 6.00 9.62
CA CYS A 416 -0.45 6.75 10.85
C CYS A 416 -0.08 8.22 10.65
N LEU A 417 -1.00 9.11 10.97
CA LEU A 417 -0.77 10.55 11.02
C LEU A 417 -0.63 10.96 12.48
N VAL A 418 0.42 11.68 12.80
CA VAL A 418 0.69 12.22 14.13
C VAL A 418 0.85 13.73 14.02
N PRO A 419 -0.02 14.55 14.64
CA PRO A 419 0.09 15.99 14.59
C PRO A 419 1.33 16.47 15.34
N GLN A 420 2.00 17.49 14.80
CA GLN A 420 3.08 18.18 15.48
C GLN A 420 2.55 19.33 16.35
N ALA A 421 3.39 19.84 17.25
CA ALA A 421 3.03 20.97 18.11
C ALA A 421 2.76 22.28 17.33
N SER A 422 3.23 22.40 16.11
CA SER A 422 2.88 23.52 15.21
C SER A 422 1.60 23.17 14.46
N GLU A 423 0.59 24.00 14.57
CA GLU A 423 -0.68 23.90 13.83
C GLU A 423 -0.40 23.70 12.34
N ASP A 424 -1.07 22.74 11.73
CA ASP A 424 -1.04 22.35 10.31
C ASP A 424 0.10 21.42 9.84
N LYS A 425 0.98 20.90 10.70
CA LYS A 425 2.00 19.92 10.28
C LYS A 425 1.78 18.56 10.93
N PHE A 426 1.93 17.52 10.13
CA PHE A 426 1.78 16.13 10.55
C PHE A 426 3.00 15.32 10.17
N ASP A 427 3.36 14.36 11.03
CA ASP A 427 4.24 13.26 10.64
C ASP A 427 3.37 12.14 10.06
N CYS A 428 3.70 11.68 8.88
CA CYS A 428 2.99 10.61 8.19
C CYS A 428 3.86 9.35 8.13
N TYR A 429 3.44 8.31 8.80
CA TYR A 429 4.10 7.01 8.86
C TYR A 429 3.36 6.01 8.00
N LYS A 430 3.96 5.54 6.92
CA LYS A 430 3.46 4.50 6.02
C LYS A 430 4.35 3.26 6.21
N CYS A 431 3.97 2.37 7.13
CA CYS A 431 4.84 1.27 7.53
C CYS A 431 4.07 0.04 8.00
N HIS A 432 4.79 -1.03 8.27
CA HIS A 432 4.24 -2.22 8.90
C HIS A 432 4.22 -2.06 10.43
N TRP A 433 3.22 -2.67 11.04
CA TRP A 433 2.96 -2.64 12.47
C TRP A 433 2.88 -4.05 13.03
N TRP A 434 3.44 -4.24 14.19
CA TRP A 434 3.35 -5.46 14.97
C TRP A 434 3.03 -5.13 16.42
N GLU A 435 1.91 -5.64 16.89
CA GLU A 435 1.44 -5.41 18.28
C GLU A 435 1.49 -3.91 18.69
N GLY A 436 1.01 -3.04 17.81
CA GLY A 436 0.94 -1.60 18.08
C GLY A 436 2.26 -0.83 17.94
N ARG A 437 3.31 -1.46 17.39
CA ARG A 437 4.62 -0.83 17.18
C ARG A 437 5.05 -0.93 15.73
N MET A 438 5.64 0.14 15.23
CA MET A 438 6.23 0.13 13.88
C MET A 438 7.35 -0.90 13.82
N CYS A 439 7.32 -1.72 12.79
CA CYS A 439 8.32 -2.73 12.47
C CYS A 439 8.56 -2.78 10.96
N GLU A 440 9.57 -3.52 10.55
CA GLU A 440 9.90 -3.72 9.14
C GLU A 440 10.13 -2.42 8.36
N TYR A 441 9.95 -2.47 7.05
CA TYR A 441 10.18 -1.33 6.17
C TYR A 441 9.01 -0.36 6.18
N GLY A 442 9.34 0.94 6.18
CA GLY A 442 8.35 2.00 6.07
C GLY A 442 8.91 3.30 5.51
N ILE A 443 7.99 4.18 5.15
CA ILE A 443 8.28 5.57 4.76
C ILE A 443 7.67 6.47 5.82
N CYS A 444 8.50 7.37 6.34
CA CYS A 444 8.08 8.37 7.29
C CYS A 444 8.33 9.76 6.69
N GLU A 445 7.27 10.50 6.46
CA GLU A 445 7.29 11.88 6.01
C GLU A 445 7.10 12.76 7.24
N TYR A 446 8.18 13.42 7.69
CA TYR A 446 8.13 14.30 8.85
C TYR A 446 7.65 15.70 8.46
N GLY A 447 6.83 16.31 9.28
CA GLY A 447 6.41 17.70 9.11
C GLY A 447 7.55 18.73 9.16
N THR A 448 8.78 18.29 9.44
CA THR A 448 10.03 19.06 9.35
C THR A 448 10.67 19.01 7.96
N ASP A 449 9.93 18.62 6.93
CA ASP A 449 10.41 18.49 5.55
C ASP A 449 11.55 17.46 5.35
N LYS A 450 11.55 16.42 6.18
CA LYS A 450 12.44 15.26 6.09
C LYS A 450 11.66 14.02 5.74
N VAL A 451 12.26 13.14 4.94
CA VAL A 451 11.66 11.85 4.58
C VAL A 451 12.61 10.73 4.95
N TYR A 452 12.18 9.83 5.80
CA TYR A 452 12.89 8.60 6.10
C TYR A 452 12.28 7.43 5.32
N LYS A 453 13.14 6.64 4.69
CA LYS A 453 12.79 5.41 3.98
C LYS A 453 13.70 4.31 4.50
N GLY A 454 13.15 3.36 5.25
CA GLY A 454 13.99 2.34 5.88
C GLY A 454 13.25 1.51 6.91
N TYR A 455 14.01 0.80 7.70
CA TYR A 455 13.50 -0.18 8.65
C TYR A 455 13.22 0.41 10.01
N PHE A 456 12.22 -0.19 10.67
CA PHE A 456 11.83 0.09 12.04
C PHE A 456 11.89 -1.20 12.87
N GLN A 457 12.29 -1.05 14.11
CA GLN A 457 12.21 -2.09 15.13
C GLN A 457 11.69 -1.46 16.42
N ALA A 458 10.61 -2.03 16.96
CA ALA A 458 9.97 -1.53 18.17
C ALA A 458 9.63 -0.02 18.15
N GLY A 459 9.26 0.52 16.96
CA GLY A 459 8.91 1.92 16.77
C GLY A 459 10.08 2.87 16.51
N LEU A 460 11.32 2.40 16.49
CA LEU A 460 12.52 3.19 16.24
C LEU A 460 13.18 2.80 14.92
N ARG A 461 13.82 3.78 14.26
CA ARG A 461 14.64 3.51 13.05
C ARG A 461 15.73 2.51 13.41
N HIS A 462 15.84 1.44 12.62
CA HIS A 462 16.79 0.37 12.85
C HIS A 462 17.19 -0.27 11.50
N GLY A 463 18.40 -0.86 11.42
CA GLY A 463 18.87 -1.47 10.17
C GLY A 463 19.20 -0.43 9.09
N PHE A 464 19.06 -0.79 7.83
CA PHE A 464 19.38 0.09 6.70
C PHE A 464 18.24 1.08 6.43
N GLY A 465 18.59 2.36 6.18
CA GLY A 465 17.62 3.40 5.86
C GLY A 465 18.23 4.65 5.26
N ILE A 466 17.39 5.40 4.56
CA ILE A 466 17.72 6.66 3.90
C ILE A 466 16.90 7.76 4.58
N LEU A 467 17.58 8.79 5.06
CA LEU A 467 16.97 10.03 5.54
C LEU A 467 17.35 11.16 4.59
N ASP A 468 16.37 11.73 3.92
CA ASP A 468 16.54 12.81 2.95
C ASP A 468 15.81 14.06 3.44
N SER A 469 16.42 15.21 3.32
CA SER A 469 15.79 16.50 3.57
C SER A 469 15.26 17.08 2.27
N ALA A 470 14.07 17.71 2.31
CA ALA A 470 13.53 18.40 1.14
C ALA A 470 14.46 19.53 0.69
N PRO A 471 14.48 19.88 -0.61
CA PRO A 471 15.35 20.96 -1.14
C PRO A 471 15.11 22.34 -0.52
N GLN A 472 13.97 22.53 0.14
CA GLN A 472 13.56 23.78 0.78
C GLN A 472 13.84 23.79 2.31
N ALA A 473 14.36 22.67 2.84
CA ALA A 473 14.68 22.57 4.26
C ALA A 473 15.85 23.52 4.62
N PRO A 474 15.93 24.00 5.87
CA PRO A 474 17.03 24.87 6.33
C PRO A 474 18.41 24.23 6.23
N GLN A 475 18.49 22.92 6.20
CA GLN A 475 19.70 22.14 5.98
C GLN A 475 19.37 21.04 4.99
N THR A 476 20.07 21.03 3.85
CA THR A 476 19.88 20.02 2.82
C THR A 476 20.94 18.93 2.94
N PHE A 477 20.52 17.78 3.44
CA PHE A 477 21.39 16.62 3.56
C PHE A 477 20.67 15.34 3.20
N ARG A 478 21.44 14.34 2.84
CA ARG A 478 20.95 12.97 2.65
C ARG A 478 21.88 12.00 3.38
N TYR A 479 21.30 11.17 4.21
CA TYR A 479 22.01 10.07 4.85
C TYR A 479 21.49 8.72 4.32
N THR A 480 22.41 7.86 3.93
CA THR A 480 22.14 6.50 3.47
C THR A 480 23.01 5.52 4.25
N GLY A 481 22.45 4.70 5.12
CA GLY A 481 23.27 3.81 5.94
C GLY A 481 22.50 3.14 7.08
N HIS A 482 23.24 2.63 8.03
CA HIS A 482 22.72 1.89 9.16
C HIS A 482 22.21 2.77 10.30
N TRP A 483 21.16 2.28 10.93
CA TRP A 483 20.49 2.89 12.07
C TRP A 483 20.38 1.89 13.21
N GLU A 484 20.56 2.33 14.43
CA GLU A 484 20.34 1.55 15.64
C GLU A 484 19.63 2.42 16.66
N ARG A 485 18.45 1.93 17.13
CA ARG A 485 17.62 2.62 18.14
C ARG A 485 17.34 4.09 17.81
N GLY A 486 17.10 4.39 16.54
CA GLY A 486 16.78 5.74 16.06
C GLY A 486 17.98 6.63 15.73
N GLN A 487 19.22 6.19 15.99
CA GLN A 487 20.47 6.91 15.76
C GLN A 487 21.26 6.30 14.59
N ARG A 488 22.04 7.14 13.87
CA ARG A 488 23.00 6.67 12.88
C ARG A 488 24.10 5.88 13.59
N ASN A 489 24.28 4.63 13.20
CA ASN A 489 25.26 3.74 13.80
C ASN A 489 25.76 2.71 12.78
N GLY A 490 27.06 2.40 12.75
CA GLY A 490 27.64 1.54 11.73
C GLY A 490 28.03 2.30 10.45
N TYR A 491 28.06 1.61 9.31
CA TYR A 491 28.45 2.22 8.02
C TYR A 491 27.35 3.09 7.45
N GLY A 492 27.72 4.28 6.95
CA GLY A 492 26.77 5.19 6.31
C GLY A 492 27.44 6.29 5.51
N ILE A 493 26.69 6.80 4.53
CA ILE A 493 27.06 7.90 3.64
C ILE A 493 26.19 9.10 3.98
N GLU A 494 26.80 10.24 4.25
CA GLU A 494 26.11 11.51 4.42
C GLU A 494 26.54 12.45 3.31
N GLU A 495 25.58 12.97 2.56
CA GLU A 495 25.75 14.01 1.56
C GLU A 495 25.24 15.32 2.16
N ASP A 496 26.14 16.26 2.44
CA ASP A 496 25.81 17.63 2.82
C ASP A 496 25.78 18.48 1.55
N ARG A 497 24.59 18.80 1.06
CA ARG A 497 24.40 19.54 -0.19
C ARG A 497 24.73 21.02 -0.02
N ASP A 498 24.63 21.55 1.18
CA ASP A 498 24.92 22.95 1.47
C ASP A 498 26.43 23.23 1.45
N ARG A 499 27.22 22.26 1.92
CA ARG A 499 28.68 22.33 1.92
C ARG A 499 29.35 21.71 0.68
N GLY A 500 28.56 20.93 -0.10
CA GLY A 500 29.12 20.14 -1.19
C GLY A 500 30.11 19.07 -0.71
N GLU A 501 29.87 18.52 0.48
CA GLU A 501 30.74 17.56 1.15
C GLU A 501 30.01 16.21 1.25
N ARG A 502 30.72 15.13 1.02
CA ARG A 502 30.23 13.77 1.22
C ARG A 502 31.13 13.02 2.19
N TYR A 503 30.54 12.50 3.25
CA TYR A 503 31.20 11.61 4.18
C TYR A 503 30.79 10.17 3.93
N ILE A 504 31.77 9.29 3.83
CA ILE A 504 31.59 7.84 3.61
C ILE A 504 32.35 7.13 4.72
N GLY A 505 31.67 6.52 5.68
CA GLY A 505 32.39 5.90 6.79
C GLY A 505 31.50 5.43 7.94
N MET A 506 32.16 5.22 9.07
CA MET A 506 31.53 4.68 10.27
C MET A 506 30.90 5.77 11.13
N TRP A 507 29.78 5.43 11.74
CA TRP A 507 28.97 6.26 12.63
C TRP A 507 28.81 5.60 14.00
N GLN A 508 28.73 6.37 15.03
CA GLN A 508 28.40 5.93 16.39
C GLN A 508 27.55 7.00 17.08
N ALA A 509 26.32 6.65 17.48
CA ALA A 509 25.43 7.56 18.19
C ALA A 509 25.28 8.94 17.51
N ASP A 510 24.94 8.94 16.19
CA ASP A 510 24.79 10.12 15.32
C ASP A 510 26.08 10.92 15.03
N GLN A 511 27.24 10.46 15.46
CA GLN A 511 28.55 11.11 15.23
C GLN A 511 29.42 10.30 14.29
N ARG A 512 30.21 10.97 13.43
CA ARG A 512 31.24 10.34 12.61
C ARG A 512 32.30 9.74 13.55
N HIS A 513 32.54 8.44 13.43
CA HIS A 513 33.44 7.72 14.35
C HIS A 513 34.14 6.57 13.64
N GLY A 514 35.44 6.38 13.93
CA GLY A 514 36.23 5.35 13.28
C GLY A 514 36.68 5.73 11.85
N PRO A 515 36.98 4.75 10.99
CA PRO A 515 37.49 5.03 9.67
C PRO A 515 36.42 5.66 8.76
N GLY A 516 36.85 6.65 7.96
CA GLY A 516 35.99 7.36 7.03
C GLY A 516 36.73 8.11 5.95
N VAL A 517 35.99 8.46 4.91
CA VAL A 517 36.44 9.26 3.76
C VAL A 517 35.54 10.47 3.64
N VAL A 518 36.11 11.64 3.47
CA VAL A 518 35.40 12.87 3.12
C VAL A 518 35.83 13.30 1.73
N VAL A 519 34.85 13.56 0.87
CA VAL A 519 35.06 14.04 -0.50
C VAL A 519 34.30 15.33 -0.70
N THR A 520 34.93 16.35 -1.28
CA THR A 520 34.28 17.60 -1.68
C THR A 520 34.04 17.65 -3.19
N GLN A 521 33.13 18.52 -3.63
CA GLN A 521 32.90 18.76 -5.06
C GLN A 521 34.17 19.29 -5.78
N ALA A 522 35.06 20.01 -5.08
CA ALA A 522 36.31 20.51 -5.61
C ALA A 522 37.39 19.42 -5.76
N GLY A 523 37.11 18.18 -5.40
CA GLY A 523 38.05 17.06 -5.54
C GLY A 523 38.95 16.84 -4.33
N VAL A 524 38.84 17.63 -3.28
CA VAL A 524 39.57 17.38 -2.01
C VAL A 524 39.05 16.07 -1.42
N CYS A 525 39.97 15.18 -1.08
CA CYS A 525 39.64 13.90 -0.49
C CYS A 525 40.48 13.70 0.78
N TYR A 526 39.81 13.55 1.93
CA TYR A 526 40.43 13.12 3.17
C TYR A 526 40.04 11.67 3.47
N GLN A 527 41.02 10.85 3.78
CA GLN A 527 40.82 9.50 4.27
C GLN A 527 41.58 9.31 5.59
N GLY A 528 40.85 8.85 6.63
CA GLY A 528 41.47 8.70 7.95
C GLY A 528 40.44 8.27 9.00
N THR A 529 40.80 8.56 10.25
CA THR A 529 39.95 8.23 11.40
C THR A 529 39.24 9.45 11.94
N PHE A 530 38.02 9.22 12.47
CA PHE A 530 37.16 10.22 13.10
C PHE A 530 36.88 9.87 14.55
N GLN A 531 36.79 10.88 15.41
CA GLN A 531 36.34 10.74 16.79
C GLN A 531 35.40 11.91 17.13
N GLY A 532 34.11 11.65 17.32
CA GLY A 532 33.10 12.66 17.63
C GLY A 532 33.07 13.78 16.58
N ASP A 533 32.81 13.42 15.33
CA ASP A 533 32.75 14.30 14.14
C ASP A 533 34.05 14.96 13.72
N LYS A 534 35.14 14.75 14.43
CA LYS A 534 36.44 15.39 14.15
C LYS A 534 37.45 14.39 13.63
N MET A 535 38.26 14.83 12.66
CA MET A 535 39.38 14.05 12.16
C MET A 535 40.42 13.91 13.29
N ALA A 536 40.95 12.74 13.49
CA ALA A 536 41.95 12.46 14.51
C ALA A 536 42.81 11.24 14.12
N GLY A 537 44.13 11.36 14.34
CA GLY A 537 45.05 10.26 14.08
C GLY A 537 45.61 10.22 12.66
N PRO A 538 46.13 9.08 12.21
CA PRO A 538 46.75 8.97 10.88
C PRO A 538 45.70 9.13 9.77
N GLY A 539 46.07 9.82 8.73
CA GLY A 539 45.23 10.05 7.59
C GLY A 539 45.96 10.54 6.36
N ILE A 540 45.24 10.59 5.25
CA ILE A 540 45.73 11.03 3.96
C ILE A 540 44.82 12.16 3.48
N LEU A 541 45.39 13.24 2.99
CA LEU A 541 44.66 14.35 2.40
C LEU A 541 45.15 14.58 0.97
N LEU A 542 44.28 14.43 0.01
CA LEU A 542 44.47 14.83 -1.37
C LEU A 542 43.87 16.23 -1.55
N CYS A 543 44.69 17.20 -1.99
CA CYS A 543 44.27 18.57 -2.27
C CYS A 543 43.77 18.74 -3.70
N GLU A 544 43.13 19.88 -4.02
CA GLU A 544 42.63 20.24 -5.35
C GLU A 544 43.74 20.32 -6.43
N ASP A 545 44.95 20.61 -6.01
CA ASP A 545 46.12 20.70 -6.88
C ASP A 545 46.85 19.36 -7.08
N ASP A 546 46.22 18.24 -6.72
CA ASP A 546 46.80 16.89 -6.72
C ASP A 546 47.98 16.71 -5.74
N SER A 547 48.23 17.65 -4.85
CA SER A 547 49.18 17.48 -3.74
C SER A 547 48.61 16.48 -2.73
N LEU A 548 49.43 15.53 -2.30
CA LEU A 548 49.06 14.48 -1.37
C LEU A 548 49.84 14.66 -0.06
N TYR A 549 49.08 14.80 1.06
CA TYR A 549 49.66 14.77 2.41
C TYR A 549 49.33 13.44 3.10
N GLU A 550 50.36 12.77 3.60
CA GLU A 550 50.24 11.56 4.46
C GLU A 550 50.81 11.91 5.84
N GLY A 551 50.03 11.78 6.90
CA GLY A 551 50.48 12.10 8.24
C GLY A 551 49.39 12.02 9.30
N THR A 552 49.65 12.68 10.44
CA THR A 552 48.74 12.65 11.60
C THR A 552 47.96 13.96 11.70
N PHE A 553 46.66 13.85 11.89
CA PHE A 553 45.73 14.94 12.10
C PHE A 553 45.36 15.05 13.58
N THR A 554 45.21 16.26 14.07
CA THR A 554 44.68 16.54 15.41
C THR A 554 43.18 16.85 15.33
N ARG A 555 42.46 16.79 16.44
CA ARG A 555 41.03 17.13 16.49
C ARG A 555 40.70 18.57 16.11
N GLU A 556 41.72 19.45 15.99
CA GLU A 556 41.59 20.85 15.57
C GLU A 556 41.88 21.04 14.08
N LEU A 557 41.91 19.96 13.29
CA LEU A 557 42.29 19.95 11.86
C LEU A 557 43.70 20.48 11.62
N THR A 558 44.58 20.34 12.58
CA THR A 558 45.98 20.74 12.47
C THR A 558 46.87 19.55 12.20
N LEU A 559 47.91 19.76 11.39
CA LEU A 559 48.90 18.73 11.09
C LEU A 559 49.93 18.69 12.22
N LEU A 560 50.24 17.51 12.72
CA LEU A 560 51.17 17.36 13.82
C LEU A 560 52.05 16.11 13.67
N GLY A 561 53.35 16.26 13.79
CA GLY A 561 54.28 15.15 13.81
C GLY A 561 54.87 14.78 12.45
N LYS A 562 55.31 13.53 12.31
CA LYS A 562 55.91 13.04 11.06
C LYS A 562 54.86 12.91 9.98
N GLY A 563 55.22 13.35 8.77
CA GLY A 563 54.36 13.22 7.59
C GLY A 563 55.18 13.41 6.31
N LYS A 564 54.48 13.19 5.19
CA LYS A 564 55.05 13.29 3.84
C LYS A 564 54.07 14.04 2.96
N VAL A 565 54.59 15.03 2.20
CA VAL A 565 53.88 15.68 1.11
C VAL A 565 54.45 15.21 -0.21
N THR A 566 53.58 14.81 -1.11
CA THR A 566 53.93 14.52 -2.51
C THR A 566 53.27 15.60 -3.38
N PHE A 567 54.07 16.35 -4.10
CA PHE A 567 53.62 17.40 -5.01
C PHE A 567 53.24 16.83 -6.39
N PRO A 568 52.41 17.51 -7.19
CA PRO A 568 52.02 17.06 -8.52
C PRO A 568 53.17 16.77 -9.47
N ASN A 569 54.26 17.52 -9.32
CA ASN A 569 55.51 17.36 -10.11
C ASN A 569 56.36 16.16 -9.66
N GLY A 570 55.87 15.36 -8.71
CA GLY A 570 56.57 14.20 -8.16
C GLY A 570 57.56 14.51 -7.05
N PHE A 571 57.81 15.79 -6.71
CA PHE A 571 58.66 16.13 -5.56
C PHE A 571 58.05 15.65 -4.27
N THR A 572 58.87 15.22 -3.34
CA THR A 572 58.38 14.79 -2.02
C THR A 572 59.07 15.52 -0.90
N LEU A 573 58.28 15.95 0.10
CA LEU A 573 58.76 16.55 1.32
C LEU A 573 58.46 15.62 2.49
N ASP A 574 59.49 15.00 3.03
CA ASP A 574 59.38 14.08 4.16
C ASP A 574 59.95 14.76 5.41
N GLY A 575 59.14 14.87 6.49
CA GLY A 575 59.59 15.61 7.66
C GLY A 575 58.57 15.66 8.80
N SER A 576 58.86 16.61 9.70
CA SER A 576 57.93 16.91 10.79
C SER A 576 57.10 18.13 10.45
N PHE A 577 55.82 18.03 10.60
CA PHE A 577 54.83 19.05 10.33
C PHE A 577 54.24 19.58 11.64
N SER A 578 54.05 20.86 11.74
CA SER A 578 53.31 21.48 12.81
C SER A 578 52.51 22.65 12.26
N SER A 579 51.21 22.68 12.52
CA SER A 579 50.37 23.82 12.17
C SER A 579 49.69 24.31 13.45
N GLY A 580 49.71 25.62 13.64
CA GLY A 580 49.01 26.29 14.74
C GLY A 580 47.86 27.12 14.18
N THR A 581 46.76 27.23 14.89
CA THR A 581 45.66 28.14 14.60
C THR A 581 46.27 29.57 14.43
N ASN A 582 46.15 30.12 13.23
CA ASN A 582 46.66 31.43 12.80
C ASN A 582 48.18 31.58 12.52
N LYS A 583 48.97 30.51 12.51
CA LYS A 583 50.45 30.63 12.28
C LYS A 583 50.93 29.94 10.99
N GLY A 584 50.01 29.37 10.21
CA GLY A 584 50.42 28.64 8.99
C GLY A 584 51.03 27.27 9.28
N LEU A 585 51.56 26.63 8.25
CA LEU A 585 52.21 25.32 8.30
C LEU A 585 53.72 25.49 8.41
N TYR A 586 54.29 24.92 9.47
CA TYR A 586 55.75 24.83 9.63
C TYR A 586 56.18 23.39 9.36
N THR A 587 57.20 23.28 8.52
CA THR A 587 57.78 21.97 8.21
C THR A 587 59.31 22.02 8.39
N GLN A 588 59.83 20.92 8.94
CA GLN A 588 61.27 20.69 9.01
C GLN A 588 61.53 19.27 8.46
N GLY A 589 62.13 19.17 7.30
CA GLY A 589 62.33 17.89 6.65
C GLY A 589 63.24 17.96 5.42
N VAL A 590 63.28 16.90 4.68
CA VAL A 590 64.05 16.76 3.46
C VAL A 590 63.10 16.90 2.27
N LEU A 591 63.38 17.85 1.39
CA LEU A 591 62.74 17.98 0.10
C LEU A 591 63.55 17.20 -0.94
N ASP A 592 62.98 16.10 -1.41
CA ASP A 592 63.56 15.34 -2.49
C ASP A 592 63.03 15.86 -3.83
N MET A 593 63.88 16.43 -4.64
CA MET A 593 63.57 16.96 -5.96
C MET A 593 64.01 16.03 -7.10
N ALA A 594 64.56 14.85 -6.79
CA ALA A 594 64.90 13.85 -7.77
C ALA A 594 63.62 13.10 -8.26
N ALA A 595 62.73 13.84 -8.90
CA ALA A 595 61.62 13.24 -9.61
C ALA A 595 62.18 12.54 -10.86
N LEU A 596 62.38 11.24 -10.80
CA LEU A 596 62.39 10.44 -12.03
C LEU A 596 60.98 10.55 -12.63
N PRO A 597 60.85 10.81 -13.94
CA PRO A 597 59.54 10.69 -14.57
C PRO A 597 58.97 9.31 -14.20
N PRO A 598 57.73 9.22 -13.82
CA PRO A 598 57.14 7.93 -13.43
C PRO A 598 57.36 6.98 -14.58
N ASP A 599 58.10 5.91 -14.34
CA ASP A 599 58.21 4.79 -15.26
C ASP A 599 56.80 4.29 -15.52
N PRO A 600 56.27 4.36 -16.77
CA PRO A 600 54.92 3.94 -17.06
C PRO A 600 54.65 2.48 -16.71
N SER A 601 55.74 1.67 -16.52
CA SER A 601 55.67 0.28 -16.08
C SER A 601 55.64 0.11 -14.55
N SER A 602 56.07 1.11 -13.77
CA SER A 602 56.00 1.11 -12.32
C SER A 602 54.67 1.75 -11.88
N THR A 603 53.58 1.01 -12.09
CA THR A 603 52.34 1.21 -11.35
C THR A 603 52.59 0.83 -9.89
N ARG A 604 53.39 1.64 -9.15
CA ARG A 604 53.18 1.80 -7.74
C ARG A 604 51.79 2.47 -7.64
N LYS A 605 50.79 1.62 -7.53
CA LYS A 605 49.44 2.05 -7.18
C LYS A 605 49.59 2.95 -5.98
N ARG A 606 49.39 4.25 -6.16
CA ARG A 606 49.26 5.19 -5.06
C ARG A 606 47.96 4.82 -4.35
N GLN A 607 48.08 3.87 -3.42
CA GLN A 607 46.95 3.32 -2.68
C GLN A 607 46.60 4.30 -1.57
N LEU A 608 45.67 5.21 -1.84
CA LEU A 608 44.99 5.90 -0.76
C LEU A 608 44.32 4.84 0.12
N GLY A 609 45.02 4.45 1.19
CA GLY A 609 44.44 3.72 2.29
C GLY A 609 43.88 2.34 2.06
N LEU A 610 44.21 1.63 1.00
CA LEU A 610 43.83 0.22 0.81
C LEU A 610 44.25 -0.69 1.97
N GLY A 611 45.33 -0.35 2.68
CA GLY A 611 45.75 -1.07 3.88
C GLY A 611 44.98 -0.67 5.15
N ALA A 612 44.47 0.57 5.22
CA ALA A 612 43.83 1.10 6.41
C ALA A 612 42.28 0.89 6.41
N PHE A 613 41.67 0.74 5.25
CA PHE A 613 40.21 0.63 5.12
C PHE A 613 39.80 -0.30 3.96
N PRO A 614 39.96 -1.62 4.10
CA PRO A 614 39.60 -2.58 3.07
C PRO A 614 38.12 -2.48 2.68
N VAL A 615 37.77 -2.75 1.42
CA VAL A 615 36.39 -2.78 0.88
C VAL A 615 35.48 -3.63 1.76
N GLU A 616 35.95 -4.83 2.13
CA GLU A 616 35.20 -5.76 2.97
C GLU A 616 34.80 -5.15 4.33
N SER A 617 35.73 -4.44 4.97
CA SER A 617 35.46 -3.78 6.27
C SER A 617 34.47 -2.65 6.14
N ARG A 618 34.51 -1.88 5.05
CA ARG A 618 33.55 -0.81 4.78
C ARG A 618 32.12 -1.34 4.63
N TRP A 619 31.96 -2.45 3.91
CA TRP A 619 30.67 -3.02 3.58
C TRP A 619 30.19 -4.12 4.56
N GLN A 620 30.97 -4.41 5.59
CA GLN A 620 30.64 -5.47 6.57
C GLN A 620 29.23 -5.33 7.16
N GLY A 621 28.81 -4.11 7.47
CA GLY A 621 27.46 -3.84 8.00
C GLY A 621 26.36 -4.25 7.03
N VAL A 622 26.58 -4.16 5.73
CA VAL A 622 25.64 -4.58 4.68
C VAL A 622 25.69 -6.08 4.46
N TYR A 623 26.89 -6.70 4.50
CA TYR A 623 27.07 -8.13 4.22
C TYR A 623 26.73 -9.01 5.41
N SER A 624 27.05 -8.60 6.65
CA SER A 624 26.98 -9.47 7.82
C SER A 624 25.57 -10.04 8.09
N PRO A 625 24.46 -9.33 7.94
CA PRO A 625 23.14 -9.89 8.18
C PRO A 625 22.83 -11.07 7.26
N PHE A 626 23.26 -10.98 6.00
CA PHE A 626 23.07 -12.06 5.00
C PHE A 626 23.98 -13.24 5.25
N ARG A 627 25.24 -13.00 5.64
CA ARG A 627 26.19 -14.04 6.04
C ARG A 627 25.70 -14.79 7.28
N ASP A 628 25.23 -14.08 8.29
CA ASP A 628 24.71 -14.65 9.54
C ASP A 628 23.43 -15.45 9.32
N PHE A 629 22.53 -14.98 8.47
CA PHE A 629 21.34 -15.71 8.08
C PHE A 629 21.66 -17.06 7.44
N VAL A 630 22.58 -17.08 6.49
CA VAL A 630 23.03 -18.31 5.86
C VAL A 630 23.76 -19.22 6.86
N ARG A 631 24.65 -18.66 7.70
CA ARG A 631 25.41 -19.42 8.72
C ARG A 631 24.47 -20.11 9.72
N LEU A 632 23.36 -19.48 10.09
CA LEU A 632 22.37 -20.02 11.04
C LEU A 632 21.37 -20.99 10.38
N GLY A 633 21.54 -21.32 9.09
CA GLY A 633 20.70 -22.28 8.40
C GLY A 633 19.36 -21.75 7.90
N CYS A 634 19.24 -20.45 7.68
CA CYS A 634 18.05 -19.77 7.17
C CYS A 634 16.81 -19.99 8.07
N PRO A 635 16.86 -19.67 9.37
CA PRO A 635 15.74 -19.86 10.28
C PRO A 635 14.58 -18.92 9.93
N VAL A 636 13.33 -19.38 10.13
CA VAL A 636 12.12 -18.61 9.82
C VAL A 636 12.06 -17.30 10.59
N GLU A 637 12.47 -17.30 11.86
CA GLU A 637 12.48 -16.12 12.73
C GLU A 637 13.46 -15.02 12.28
N LEU A 638 14.58 -15.41 11.66
CA LEU A 638 15.54 -14.48 11.05
C LEU A 638 15.15 -14.11 9.59
N GLN A 639 14.25 -14.86 8.96
CA GLN A 639 13.70 -14.50 7.67
C GLN A 639 12.89 -13.20 7.78
N GLU A 640 12.14 -13.01 8.85
CA GLU A 640 11.43 -11.77 9.14
C GLU A 640 12.40 -10.59 9.36
N ALA A 641 13.51 -10.84 10.06
CA ALA A 641 14.57 -9.83 10.22
C ALA A 641 15.29 -9.51 8.90
N LEU A 642 15.48 -10.48 8.00
CA LEU A 642 16.01 -10.27 6.66
C LEU A 642 14.99 -9.66 5.71
N LEU A 643 13.70 -9.95 5.87
CA LEU A 643 12.62 -9.18 5.25
C LEU A 643 12.74 -7.71 5.66
N GLY A 644 13.22 -7.45 6.88
CA GLY A 644 13.59 -6.15 7.38
C GLY A 644 14.75 -5.44 6.64
N PHE A 645 15.57 -6.08 5.84
CA PHE A 645 16.59 -5.44 5.01
C PHE A 645 16.12 -5.15 3.58
N HIS A 646 14.88 -5.50 3.28
CA HIS A 646 14.32 -5.27 1.96
C HIS A 646 13.77 -3.85 1.85
N VAL A 647 14.38 -3.06 1.00
CA VAL A 647 13.79 -1.80 0.56
C VAL A 647 12.64 -2.13 -0.38
N GLN A 648 11.43 -2.19 0.15
CA GLN A 648 10.25 -2.28 -0.70
C GLN A 648 10.24 -1.09 -1.64
N SER A 649 10.08 -1.34 -2.93
CA SER A 649 9.98 -0.26 -3.89
C SER A 649 8.75 0.59 -3.55
N SER A 650 8.81 1.89 -3.85
CA SER A 650 7.64 2.79 -3.73
C SER A 650 6.40 2.20 -4.41
N ARG A 651 6.59 1.34 -5.40
CA ARG A 651 5.56 0.63 -6.14
C ARG A 651 4.85 -0.46 -5.33
N GLU A 652 5.55 -1.17 -4.46
CA GLU A 652 4.95 -2.18 -3.56
C GLU A 652 4.21 -1.53 -2.40
N LEU A 653 4.72 -0.43 -1.88
CA LEU A 653 4.01 0.42 -0.92
C LEU A 653 2.75 1.03 -1.52
N HIS A 654 2.78 1.47 -2.79
CA HIS A 654 1.58 1.90 -3.51
C HIS A 654 0.57 0.77 -3.67
N LYS A 655 0.99 -0.44 -4.04
CA LYS A 655 0.10 -1.61 -4.10
C LYS A 655 -0.53 -1.93 -2.75
N SER A 656 0.21 -1.80 -1.65
CA SER A 656 -0.34 -1.97 -0.30
C SER A 656 -1.32 -0.86 0.07
N GLN A 657 -1.08 0.38 -0.37
CA GLN A 657 -2.02 1.50 -0.23
C GLN A 657 -3.32 1.27 -1.05
N GLU A 658 -3.20 0.81 -2.30
CA GLU A 658 -4.33 0.45 -3.16
C GLU A 658 -5.17 -0.67 -2.53
N TYR A 659 -4.52 -1.64 -1.88
CA TYR A 659 -5.21 -2.70 -1.14
C TYR A 659 -6.02 -2.16 0.05
N LEU A 660 -5.52 -1.16 0.78
CA LEU A 660 -6.27 -0.48 1.85
C LEU A 660 -7.46 0.32 1.31
N CYS A 661 -7.36 0.86 0.09
CA CYS A 661 -8.44 1.58 -0.58
C CYS A 661 -9.51 0.68 -1.22
N GLY A 662 -9.40 -0.64 -1.08
CA GLY A 662 -10.41 -1.61 -1.51
C GLY A 662 -10.30 -2.11 -2.95
N GLU A 663 -9.27 -1.75 -3.70
CA GLU A 663 -8.96 -2.36 -4.99
C GLU A 663 -8.24 -3.70 -4.77
N ARG A 664 -8.93 -4.79 -5.07
CA ARG A 664 -8.37 -6.15 -5.02
C ARG A 664 -7.38 -6.34 -6.16
N SER A 665 -6.08 -6.30 -5.87
CA SER A 665 -5.08 -6.86 -6.78
C SER A 665 -5.03 -8.38 -6.64
N ASP A 666 -5.00 -9.07 -7.79
CA ASP A 666 -4.96 -10.53 -7.88
C ASP A 666 -3.76 -11.14 -7.11
N PRO A 667 -3.96 -12.25 -6.38
CA PRO A 667 -2.91 -12.90 -5.58
C PRO A 667 -1.89 -13.71 -6.40
N LYS A 668 -1.73 -13.48 -7.70
CA LYS A 668 -0.88 -14.32 -8.59
C LYS A 668 0.63 -14.04 -8.57
N ASP A 669 1.11 -13.03 -7.83
CA ASP A 669 2.54 -12.75 -7.68
C ASP A 669 3.15 -13.27 -6.35
N CYS A 670 2.59 -14.28 -5.75
CA CYS A 670 3.20 -14.98 -4.61
C CYS A 670 4.39 -15.81 -5.09
N MET A 671 5.58 -15.22 -5.09
CA MET A 671 6.81 -16.01 -5.13
C MET A 671 6.97 -16.77 -3.81
N GLY A 672 7.34 -18.02 -3.91
CA GLY A 672 7.37 -19.03 -2.88
C GLY A 672 8.07 -18.64 -1.58
N SER A 673 7.70 -19.35 -0.54
CA SER A 673 8.34 -19.29 0.77
C SER A 673 9.84 -19.56 0.67
N MET A 674 10.62 -19.25 1.71
CA MET A 674 12.05 -19.64 1.74
C MET A 674 12.26 -21.15 1.52
N GLU A 675 11.29 -21.96 1.88
CA GLU A 675 11.29 -23.40 1.61
C GLU A 675 11.25 -23.72 0.11
N ASP A 676 10.47 -22.96 -0.67
CA ASP A 676 10.42 -23.12 -2.13
C ASP A 676 11.77 -22.76 -2.75
N ILE A 677 12.41 -21.66 -2.30
CA ILE A 677 13.75 -21.25 -2.74
C ILE A 677 14.77 -22.36 -2.47
N LEU A 678 14.80 -22.91 -1.26
CA LEU A 678 15.75 -23.96 -0.88
C LEU A 678 15.48 -25.30 -1.56
N THR A 679 14.26 -25.57 -2.01
CA THR A 679 13.92 -26.78 -2.79
C THR A 679 14.24 -26.61 -4.28
N GLU A 680 14.10 -25.41 -4.84
CA GLU A 680 14.41 -25.10 -6.25
C GLU A 680 15.92 -25.01 -6.50
N LEU A 681 16.69 -24.46 -5.58
CA LEU A 681 18.12 -24.14 -5.72
C LEU A 681 19.01 -25.32 -6.17
N PRO A 682 18.89 -26.56 -5.64
CA PRO A 682 19.69 -27.67 -6.07
C PRO A 682 19.43 -28.21 -7.49
N GLN A 683 18.33 -27.78 -8.11
CA GLN A 683 17.91 -28.23 -9.43
C GLN A 683 18.67 -27.52 -10.56
N HIS A 684 19.24 -26.33 -10.28
CA HIS A 684 19.89 -25.47 -11.27
C HIS A 684 21.43 -25.55 -11.16
N ARG A 685 22.05 -26.69 -11.56
CA ARG A 685 23.50 -26.89 -11.52
C ARG A 685 24.18 -26.66 -12.87
N GLU A 686 23.45 -26.82 -13.97
CA GLU A 686 23.97 -26.59 -15.31
C GLU A 686 24.19 -25.09 -15.55
N PRO A 687 25.29 -24.68 -16.22
CA PRO A 687 25.64 -23.24 -16.35
C PRO A 687 24.54 -22.34 -16.89
N GLU A 688 23.80 -22.81 -17.90
CA GLU A 688 22.72 -22.03 -18.51
C GLU A 688 21.50 -21.92 -17.57
N ALA A 689 21.12 -23.02 -16.92
CA ALA A 689 20.03 -23.04 -15.94
C ALA A 689 20.39 -22.22 -14.71
N LEU A 690 21.65 -22.27 -14.27
CA LEU A 690 22.15 -21.44 -13.17
C LEU A 690 22.11 -19.95 -13.50
N GLN A 691 22.52 -19.56 -14.71
CA GLN A 691 22.48 -18.16 -15.13
C GLN A 691 21.04 -17.62 -15.18
N GLN A 692 20.09 -18.43 -15.67
CA GLN A 692 18.68 -18.05 -15.67
C GLN A 692 18.10 -17.93 -14.25
N TYR A 693 18.45 -18.86 -13.38
CA TYR A 693 18.07 -18.83 -11.98
C TYR A 693 18.61 -17.58 -11.27
N LEU A 694 19.93 -17.32 -11.41
CA LEU A 694 20.56 -16.14 -10.80
C LEU A 694 19.91 -14.83 -11.30
N ARG A 695 19.63 -14.73 -12.61
CA ARG A 695 18.92 -13.56 -13.17
C ARG A 695 17.54 -13.36 -12.52
N LYS A 696 16.77 -14.43 -12.36
CA LYS A 696 15.46 -14.40 -11.70
C LYS A 696 15.59 -14.05 -10.21
N ALA A 697 16.54 -14.66 -9.51
CA ALA A 697 16.79 -14.43 -8.10
C ALA A 697 17.24 -12.99 -7.78
N LEU A 698 18.14 -12.44 -8.60
CA LEU A 698 18.64 -11.06 -8.44
C LEU A 698 17.60 -9.99 -8.77
N SER A 699 16.70 -10.27 -9.71
CA SER A 699 15.60 -9.36 -10.04
C SER A 699 14.43 -9.43 -9.05
N ASN A 700 14.40 -10.45 -8.21
CA ASN A 700 13.32 -10.66 -7.25
C ASN A 700 13.64 -10.00 -5.90
N SER A 701 12.88 -8.98 -5.57
CA SER A 701 13.01 -8.22 -4.33
C SER A 701 12.75 -9.03 -3.04
N ARG A 702 12.09 -10.19 -3.12
CA ARG A 702 11.87 -11.09 -1.97
C ARG A 702 12.97 -12.14 -1.78
N HIS A 703 13.76 -12.38 -2.81
CA HIS A 703 14.87 -13.34 -2.73
C HIS A 703 16.08 -12.73 -1.98
N PRO A 704 16.79 -13.45 -1.09
CA PRO A 704 17.94 -12.92 -0.36
C PRO A 704 19.00 -12.27 -1.25
N LEU A 705 19.31 -12.86 -2.43
CA LEU A 705 20.25 -12.27 -3.39
C LEU A 705 19.74 -10.96 -3.99
N GLY A 706 18.45 -10.88 -4.34
CA GLY A 706 17.86 -9.66 -4.87
C GLY A 706 17.81 -8.55 -3.83
N LYS A 707 17.52 -8.89 -2.58
CA LYS A 707 17.56 -7.94 -1.44
C LYS A 707 18.95 -7.38 -1.23
N LEU A 708 19.97 -8.26 -1.19
CA LEU A 708 21.35 -7.85 -1.04
C LEU A 708 21.75 -6.93 -2.20
N LEU A 709 21.52 -7.33 -3.45
CA LEU A 709 21.85 -6.53 -4.63
C LEU A 709 21.22 -5.14 -4.58
N HIS A 710 19.94 -5.07 -4.22
CA HIS A 710 19.23 -3.80 -4.15
C HIS A 710 19.81 -2.86 -3.07
N THR A 711 20.15 -3.41 -1.89
CA THR A 711 20.79 -2.63 -0.82
C THR A 711 22.18 -2.14 -1.26
N LEU A 712 22.97 -3.00 -1.92
CA LEU A 712 24.29 -2.64 -2.46
C LEU A 712 24.16 -1.54 -3.52
N MET A 713 23.19 -1.63 -4.42
CA MET A 713 22.93 -0.63 -5.46
C MET A 713 22.62 0.74 -4.85
N LEU A 714 21.69 0.81 -3.90
CA LEU A 714 21.31 2.07 -3.25
C LEU A 714 22.50 2.72 -2.52
N THR A 715 23.29 1.90 -1.83
CA THR A 715 24.47 2.39 -1.11
C THR A 715 25.55 2.86 -2.09
N PHE A 716 25.77 2.13 -3.19
CA PHE A 716 26.71 2.50 -4.24
C PHE A 716 26.30 3.81 -4.94
N GLN A 717 25.02 3.97 -5.25
CA GLN A 717 24.48 5.22 -5.78
C GLN A 717 24.72 6.39 -4.81
N ALA A 718 24.43 6.20 -3.52
CA ALA A 718 24.68 7.21 -2.51
C ALA A 718 26.17 7.58 -2.41
N THR A 719 27.06 6.61 -2.62
CA THR A 719 28.50 6.81 -2.55
C THR A 719 29.02 7.63 -3.73
N TYR A 720 28.65 7.30 -4.97
CA TYR A 720 29.32 7.80 -6.18
C TYR A 720 28.49 8.77 -7.02
N SER A 721 27.19 8.88 -6.83
CA SER A 721 26.33 9.79 -7.59
C SER A 721 26.67 11.26 -7.31
N GLY A 722 26.99 12.05 -8.34
CA GLY A 722 27.25 13.48 -8.23
C GLY A 722 28.59 13.86 -7.59
N VAL A 723 29.53 12.94 -7.45
CA VAL A 723 30.89 13.20 -6.96
C VAL A 723 31.81 13.56 -8.13
N GLY A 724 32.72 14.52 -7.96
CA GLY A 724 33.75 14.83 -8.95
C GLY A 724 34.66 13.62 -9.21
N ALA A 725 35.14 13.48 -10.45
CA ALA A 725 36.00 12.36 -10.81
C ALA A 725 37.38 12.48 -10.18
N ASN A 726 37.73 11.41 -9.52
CA ASN A 726 39.06 11.20 -8.97
C ASN A 726 39.46 9.76 -9.27
N LYS A 727 40.72 9.56 -9.68
CA LYS A 727 41.23 8.23 -10.01
C LYS A 727 41.08 7.23 -8.87
N HIS A 728 41.19 7.67 -7.62
CA HIS A 728 41.04 6.82 -6.46
C HIS A 728 39.57 6.40 -6.25
N LEU A 729 38.63 7.30 -6.52
CA LEU A 729 37.21 6.98 -6.42
C LEU A 729 36.80 5.99 -7.50
N GLN A 730 37.35 6.11 -8.70
CA GLN A 730 37.08 5.15 -9.78
C GLN A 730 37.66 3.78 -9.43
N GLU A 731 38.91 3.69 -8.93
CA GLU A 731 39.52 2.44 -8.47
C GLU A 731 38.74 1.83 -7.28
N MET A 732 38.31 2.66 -6.34
CA MET A 732 37.41 2.22 -5.23
C MET A 732 36.12 1.65 -5.75
N ALA A 733 35.42 2.35 -6.64
CA ALA A 733 34.15 1.92 -7.20
C ALA A 733 34.27 0.60 -7.96
N GLN A 734 35.34 0.46 -8.75
CA GLN A 734 35.65 -0.76 -9.50
C GLN A 734 35.84 -1.97 -8.55
N GLU A 735 36.67 -1.80 -7.51
CA GLU A 735 36.93 -2.88 -6.55
C GLU A 735 35.68 -3.23 -5.73
N GLU A 736 34.86 -2.23 -5.40
CA GLU A 736 33.59 -2.47 -4.71
C GLU A 736 32.63 -3.32 -5.55
N VAL A 737 32.46 -3.02 -6.84
CA VAL A 737 31.61 -3.82 -7.73
C VAL A 737 32.09 -5.28 -7.81
N LYS A 738 33.42 -5.48 -7.92
CA LYS A 738 34.01 -6.83 -7.90
C LYS A 738 33.77 -7.54 -6.56
N GLN A 739 33.93 -6.83 -5.44
CA GLN A 739 33.66 -7.37 -4.11
C GLN A 739 32.18 -7.70 -3.90
N HIS A 740 31.28 -6.86 -4.38
CA HIS A 740 29.84 -7.14 -4.35
C HIS A 740 29.49 -8.44 -5.10
N ALA A 741 30.13 -8.66 -6.24
CA ALA A 741 29.99 -9.93 -6.97
C ALA A 741 30.45 -11.13 -6.13
N ARG A 742 31.65 -11.03 -5.50
CA ARG A 742 32.16 -12.10 -4.62
C ARG A 742 31.23 -12.39 -3.44
N GLU A 743 30.65 -11.37 -2.82
CA GLU A 743 29.72 -11.52 -1.69
C GLU A 743 28.39 -12.15 -2.10
N LEU A 744 27.80 -11.69 -3.19
CA LEU A 744 26.58 -12.29 -3.73
C LEU A 744 26.79 -13.77 -4.06
N TRP A 745 27.97 -14.12 -4.60
CA TRP A 745 28.36 -15.51 -4.85
C TRP A 745 28.49 -16.30 -3.54
N ALA A 746 29.12 -15.73 -2.52
CA ALA A 746 29.26 -16.35 -1.21
C ALA A 746 27.90 -16.63 -0.55
N VAL A 747 26.96 -15.68 -0.65
CA VAL A 747 25.58 -15.86 -0.16
C VAL A 747 24.86 -16.95 -0.96
N TYR A 748 24.97 -16.95 -2.30
CA TYR A 748 24.42 -18.01 -3.15
C TYR A 748 24.94 -19.39 -2.75
N ARG A 749 26.26 -19.54 -2.65
CA ARG A 749 26.91 -20.80 -2.23
C ARG A 749 26.48 -21.24 -0.84
N GLY A 750 26.30 -20.29 0.05
CA GLY A 750 25.81 -20.56 1.39
C GLY A 750 24.35 -21.06 1.41
N LEU A 751 23.46 -20.44 0.63
CA LEU A 751 22.09 -20.91 0.45
C LEU A 751 22.04 -22.31 -0.16
N LEU A 752 22.87 -22.56 -1.19
CA LEU A 752 22.99 -23.87 -1.82
C LEU A 752 23.48 -24.93 -0.82
N LYS A 753 24.47 -24.60 0.02
CA LYS A 753 24.98 -25.49 1.09
C LYS A 753 23.85 -25.86 2.07
N VAL A 754 23.05 -24.90 2.51
CA VAL A 754 21.91 -25.15 3.41
C VAL A 754 20.86 -26.03 2.71
N ALA A 755 20.56 -25.77 1.45
CA ALA A 755 19.60 -26.54 0.66
C ALA A 755 20.05 -28.00 0.49
N LEU A 756 21.31 -28.23 0.17
CA LEU A 756 21.91 -29.60 0.03
C LEU A 756 22.00 -30.35 1.36
N GLN A 757 22.33 -29.65 2.45
CA GLN A 757 22.34 -30.25 3.79
C GLN A 757 20.97 -30.77 4.21
N ARG A 758 19.90 -30.06 3.87
CA ARG A 758 18.52 -30.53 4.10
C ARG A 758 18.18 -31.79 3.28
N GLN A 759 18.82 -31.97 2.13
CA GLN A 759 18.70 -33.20 1.30
C GLN A 759 19.67 -34.30 1.68
N GLY A 760 20.51 -34.12 2.73
CA GLY A 760 21.53 -35.07 3.13
C GLY A 760 22.75 -35.12 2.20
N GLN A 761 22.95 -34.10 1.37
CA GLN A 761 24.07 -33.95 0.46
C GLN A 761 25.08 -32.94 0.99
N THR A 762 26.37 -33.13 0.62
CA THR A 762 27.45 -32.19 0.93
C THR A 762 27.84 -31.39 -0.30
N LEU A 763 28.10 -30.10 -0.14
CA LEU A 763 28.67 -29.28 -1.20
C LEU A 763 30.20 -29.43 -1.21
N GLU A 764 30.79 -29.67 -2.38
CA GLU A 764 32.24 -29.67 -2.53
C GLU A 764 32.82 -28.27 -2.33
N GLU A 765 33.99 -28.20 -1.66
CA GLU A 765 34.71 -26.94 -1.48
C GLU A 765 35.30 -26.48 -2.82
N GLU A 766 35.08 -25.25 -3.15
CA GLU A 766 35.52 -24.62 -4.38
C GLU A 766 36.88 -23.95 -4.18
N ASN A 767 37.82 -24.20 -5.10
CA ASN A 767 39.11 -23.52 -5.10
C ASN A 767 38.95 -22.05 -5.42
N MET A 768 39.85 -21.18 -4.92
CA MET A 768 39.78 -19.74 -5.08
C MET A 768 39.77 -19.33 -6.58
N GLU A 769 40.57 -19.98 -7.40
CA GLU A 769 40.62 -19.72 -8.84
C GLU A 769 39.30 -20.05 -9.56
N THR A 770 38.70 -21.19 -9.23
CA THR A 770 37.41 -21.61 -9.80
C THR A 770 36.29 -20.66 -9.38
N ARG A 771 36.30 -20.21 -8.13
CA ARG A 771 35.38 -19.23 -7.60
C ARG A 771 35.48 -17.89 -8.37
N ASP A 772 36.68 -17.36 -8.55
CA ASP A 772 36.88 -16.08 -9.24
C ASP A 772 36.44 -16.16 -10.71
N LEU A 773 36.70 -17.27 -11.40
CA LEU A 773 36.21 -17.51 -12.76
C LEU A 773 34.68 -17.53 -12.85
N GLN A 774 34.00 -18.19 -11.90
CA GLN A 774 32.53 -18.21 -11.87
C GLN A 774 31.94 -16.85 -11.51
N VAL A 775 32.53 -16.12 -10.59
CA VAL A 775 32.11 -14.76 -10.21
C VAL A 775 32.21 -13.83 -11.42
N HIS A 776 33.34 -13.85 -12.12
CA HIS A 776 33.55 -12.99 -13.30
C HIS A 776 32.71 -13.43 -14.50
N GLY A 777 32.62 -14.74 -14.77
CA GLY A 777 31.90 -15.25 -15.94
C GLY A 777 30.39 -15.26 -15.82
N LEU A 778 29.84 -15.53 -14.63
CA LEU A 778 28.40 -15.68 -14.42
C LEU A 778 27.75 -14.50 -13.71
N LEU A 779 28.34 -14.05 -12.58
CA LEU A 779 27.65 -13.13 -11.69
C LEU A 779 27.93 -11.66 -12.01
N LEU A 780 29.18 -11.30 -12.24
CA LEU A 780 29.56 -9.91 -12.55
C LEU A 780 28.78 -9.35 -13.76
N PRO A 781 28.59 -10.09 -14.87
CA PRO A 781 27.75 -9.61 -15.96
C PRO A 781 26.27 -9.36 -15.58
N LEU A 782 25.73 -10.11 -14.63
CA LEU A 782 24.35 -9.95 -14.19
C LEU A 782 24.13 -8.74 -13.28
N ILE A 783 25.14 -8.38 -12.48
CA ILE A 783 25.01 -7.28 -11.51
C ILE A 783 25.53 -5.94 -12.05
N LEU A 784 26.48 -5.95 -12.99
CA LEU A 784 27.08 -4.74 -13.54
C LEU A 784 26.07 -3.70 -14.02
N PRO A 785 24.96 -4.07 -14.70
CA PRO A 785 23.96 -3.10 -15.10
C PRO A 785 23.38 -2.28 -13.95
N SER A 786 23.36 -2.83 -12.73
CA SER A 786 22.83 -2.14 -11.54
C SER A 786 23.75 -1.04 -11.01
N PHE A 787 25.03 -1.06 -11.38
CA PHE A 787 26.07 -0.10 -10.95
C PHE A 787 26.63 0.72 -12.10
N TYR A 788 26.23 0.39 -13.34
CA TYR A 788 26.86 0.93 -14.55
C TYR A 788 26.77 2.44 -14.66
N SER A 789 25.64 3.01 -14.33
CA SER A 789 25.39 4.46 -14.45
C SER A 789 26.43 5.29 -13.68
N GLU A 790 26.60 4.99 -12.41
CA GLU A 790 27.51 5.69 -11.51
C GLU A 790 28.97 5.37 -11.86
N LEU A 791 29.26 4.08 -12.11
CA LEU A 791 30.60 3.64 -12.47
C LEU A 791 31.07 4.25 -13.78
N PHE A 792 30.24 4.21 -14.84
CA PHE A 792 30.59 4.77 -16.14
C PHE A 792 30.77 6.30 -16.08
N THR A 793 29.96 6.97 -15.26
CA THR A 793 30.12 8.42 -15.04
C THR A 793 31.49 8.76 -14.47
N LEU A 794 32.05 7.95 -13.58
CA LEU A 794 33.41 8.16 -13.07
C LEU A 794 34.46 8.03 -14.20
N TYR A 795 34.31 7.05 -15.10
CA TYR A 795 35.19 6.91 -16.27
C TYR A 795 35.04 8.09 -17.24
N LEU A 796 33.83 8.57 -17.50
CA LEU A 796 33.58 9.75 -18.34
C LEU A 796 34.30 10.99 -17.79
N LEU A 797 34.14 11.23 -16.51
CA LEU A 797 34.77 12.40 -15.85
C LEU A 797 36.30 12.30 -15.80
N LEU A 798 36.80 11.08 -15.54
CA LEU A 798 38.24 10.84 -15.48
C LEU A 798 38.95 11.06 -16.84
N HIS A 799 38.29 10.64 -17.92
CA HIS A 799 38.83 10.71 -19.27
C HIS A 799 38.32 11.90 -20.11
N GLU A 800 37.65 12.87 -19.45
CA GLU A 800 37.04 14.02 -20.13
C GLU A 800 38.00 14.77 -21.02
N ARG A 801 39.24 14.97 -20.56
CA ARG A 801 40.30 15.72 -21.30
C ARG A 801 40.72 14.94 -22.55
N GLU A 802 41.06 13.68 -22.39
CA GLU A 802 41.47 12.78 -23.49
C GLU A 802 40.35 12.58 -24.49
N ASP A 803 39.15 12.32 -24.01
CA ASP A 803 37.93 12.19 -24.85
C ASP A 803 37.63 13.51 -25.60
N GLY A 804 37.91 14.65 -24.99
CA GLY A 804 37.78 15.94 -25.63
C GLY A 804 38.81 16.17 -26.76
N LEU A 805 40.07 15.67 -26.61
CA LEU A 805 41.07 15.66 -27.68
C LEU A 805 40.67 14.71 -28.80
N TYR A 806 40.28 13.51 -28.45
CA TYR A 806 39.79 12.48 -29.37
C TYR A 806 38.56 12.95 -30.16
N SER A 807 37.58 13.58 -29.52
CA SER A 807 36.35 14.09 -30.15
C SER A 807 36.67 15.15 -31.23
N ARG A 808 37.66 16.01 -30.97
CA ARG A 808 38.18 16.96 -31.98
C ARG A 808 38.81 16.23 -33.16
N GLY A 809 39.58 15.18 -32.90
CA GLY A 809 40.21 14.35 -33.94
C GLY A 809 39.16 13.67 -34.83
N ILE A 810 38.20 12.96 -34.23
CA ILE A 810 37.15 12.27 -35.04
C ILE A 810 36.31 13.27 -35.82
N THR A 811 35.97 14.43 -35.22
CA THR A 811 35.24 15.49 -35.92
C THR A 811 36.01 15.98 -37.15
N ASN A 812 37.33 16.24 -37.01
CA ASN A 812 38.18 16.63 -38.14
C ASN A 812 38.26 15.54 -39.23
N LEU A 813 38.52 14.27 -38.83
CA LEU A 813 38.62 13.16 -39.76
C LEU A 813 37.28 12.88 -40.44
N SER A 814 36.14 13.14 -39.85
CA SER A 814 34.83 12.98 -40.44
C SER A 814 34.55 13.91 -41.60
N LEU A 815 35.27 15.01 -41.69
CA LEU A 815 35.17 15.98 -42.80
C LEU A 815 35.82 15.48 -44.12
N PHE A 816 36.76 14.53 -44.00
CA PHE A 816 37.43 13.98 -45.16
C PHE A 816 36.52 13.07 -46.00
N PRO A 817 36.52 13.17 -47.35
CA PRO A 817 35.99 12.14 -48.23
C PRO A 817 36.74 10.82 -48.03
N ASP A 818 36.06 9.68 -48.29
CA ASP A 818 36.61 8.35 -47.98
C ASP A 818 37.99 8.09 -48.63
N THR A 819 38.14 8.44 -49.92
CA THR A 819 39.42 8.31 -50.62
C THR A 819 40.54 9.12 -50.01
N LYS A 820 40.21 10.37 -49.62
CA LYS A 820 41.20 11.27 -49.03
C LYS A 820 41.53 10.86 -47.60
N LEU A 821 40.60 10.28 -46.86
CA LEU A 821 40.84 9.77 -45.54
C LEU A 821 41.74 8.52 -45.58
N LEU A 822 41.46 7.58 -46.49
CA LEU A 822 42.29 6.39 -46.70
C LEU A 822 43.71 6.73 -47.09
N GLU A 823 43.89 7.75 -48.03
CA GLU A 823 45.19 8.28 -48.42
C GLU A 823 45.94 8.94 -47.25
N PHE A 824 45.25 9.74 -46.45
CA PHE A 824 45.81 10.43 -45.29
C PHE A 824 46.24 9.46 -44.19
N LEU A 825 45.52 8.35 -44.03
CA LEU A 825 45.85 7.31 -43.05
C LEU A 825 46.88 6.28 -43.56
N ASP A 826 47.49 6.52 -44.74
CA ASP A 826 48.43 5.60 -45.37
C ASP A 826 47.92 4.20 -45.62
N VAL A 827 46.61 4.04 -45.79
CA VAL A 827 46.02 2.73 -46.13
C VAL A 827 46.48 2.35 -47.55
N GLN A 828 47.07 1.19 -47.67
CA GLN A 828 47.61 0.71 -48.99
C GLN A 828 46.47 0.64 -50.02
N GLU A 829 46.68 1.23 -51.19
CA GLU A 829 45.64 1.33 -52.24
C GLU A 829 44.97 0.00 -52.64
N HIS A 830 45.74 -1.14 -52.53
CA HIS A 830 45.18 -2.43 -52.91
C HIS A 830 44.11 -2.92 -51.90
N LEU A 831 44.03 -2.35 -50.71
CA LEU A 831 43.00 -2.66 -49.65
C LEU A 831 41.75 -1.78 -49.80
N TRP A 832 41.76 -0.81 -50.70
CA TRP A 832 40.62 0.15 -50.82
C TRP A 832 39.40 -0.54 -51.43
N PRO A 833 38.22 -0.47 -50.88
CA PRO A 833 37.01 -1.11 -51.38
C PRO A 833 36.40 -0.37 -52.58
N LEU A 834 37.06 0.59 -53.17
CA LEU A 834 36.58 1.49 -54.24
C LEU A 834 37.02 1.10 -55.66
N LYS A 835 37.74 -0.01 -55.86
CA LYS A 835 38.26 -0.44 -57.16
C LYS A 835 37.27 -0.67 -58.30
N ASP A 836 36.03 -1.02 -57.97
CA ASP A 836 34.96 -1.35 -58.91
C ASP A 836 34.04 -0.18 -59.32
N LEU A 837 34.22 0.97 -58.73
CA LEU A 837 33.42 2.13 -59.09
C LEU A 837 34.08 2.83 -60.29
N LYS A 838 33.55 2.63 -61.52
CA LYS A 838 33.84 3.39 -62.73
C LYS A 838 33.37 4.86 -62.63
N LEU A 839 33.85 5.54 -61.62
CA LEU A 839 33.54 6.95 -61.37
C LEU A 839 34.65 7.86 -61.95
N THR A 840 34.26 8.93 -62.65
CA THR A 840 35.20 9.98 -63.04
C THR A 840 35.83 10.59 -61.79
N SER A 841 37.06 11.15 -61.93
CA SER A 841 37.86 11.71 -60.83
C SER A 841 37.02 12.70 -59.97
N ASN A 842 36.16 13.55 -60.60
CA ASN A 842 35.32 14.50 -59.92
C ASN A 842 34.11 13.79 -59.14
N GLN A 843 33.64 12.70 -59.65
CA GLN A 843 32.57 11.93 -58.99
C GLN A 843 33.08 11.09 -57.84
N ARG A 844 34.37 10.64 -57.85
CA ARG A 844 35.00 9.96 -56.75
C ARG A 844 35.13 10.84 -55.49
N TYR A 845 35.26 12.17 -55.68
CA TYR A 845 35.40 13.10 -54.57
C TYR A 845 34.06 13.61 -54.01
N SER A 846 32.97 13.46 -54.73
CA SER A 846 31.69 14.11 -54.35
C SER A 846 30.60 13.13 -53.88
N LEU A 847 30.67 11.83 -54.15
CA LEU A 847 29.51 10.93 -54.05
C LEU A 847 29.64 9.80 -53.02
N VAL A 848 30.81 9.54 -52.48
CA VAL A 848 31.03 8.40 -51.56
C VAL A 848 31.57 8.88 -50.23
N ARG A 849 30.65 9.14 -49.34
CA ARG A 849 30.92 9.40 -47.95
C ARG A 849 30.31 8.24 -47.15
N ASP A 850 31.08 7.68 -46.23
CA ASP A 850 30.63 6.70 -45.27
C ASP A 850 30.15 5.35 -45.85
N LYS A 851 30.53 4.99 -47.07
CA LYS A 851 30.20 3.67 -47.66
C LYS A 851 31.30 2.64 -47.60
N CYS A 852 32.53 3.08 -47.38
CA CYS A 852 33.64 2.18 -47.18
C CYS A 852 33.57 1.58 -45.80
N PHE A 853 33.69 0.27 -45.68
CA PHE A 853 33.59 -0.44 -44.39
C PHE A 853 32.33 -0.16 -43.56
N LEU A 854 31.18 0.11 -44.21
CA LEU A 854 29.94 0.49 -43.57
C LEU A 854 29.50 -0.59 -42.53
N SER A 855 29.55 -1.86 -42.87
CA SER A 855 29.19 -2.96 -41.96
C SER A 855 30.09 -3.01 -40.71
N ALA A 856 31.38 -2.76 -40.84
CA ALA A 856 32.30 -2.66 -39.71
C ALA A 856 31.99 -1.44 -38.84
N THR A 857 31.68 -0.30 -39.45
CA THR A 857 31.29 0.94 -38.76
C THR A 857 29.99 0.73 -37.93
N GLU A 858 28.96 0.15 -38.54
CA GLU A 858 27.69 -0.18 -37.87
C GLU A 858 27.88 -1.21 -36.75
N CYS A 859 28.80 -2.17 -36.92
CA CYS A 859 29.16 -3.08 -35.86
C CYS A 859 29.83 -2.36 -34.69
N LEU A 860 30.80 -1.49 -34.95
CA LEU A 860 31.51 -0.77 -33.89
C LEU A 860 30.58 0.17 -33.10
N GLN A 861 29.62 0.83 -33.75
CA GLN A 861 28.63 1.69 -33.11
C GLN A 861 27.82 0.95 -32.03
N LYS A 862 27.66 -0.37 -32.16
CA LYS A 862 26.93 -1.17 -31.16
C LYS A 862 27.66 -1.32 -29.83
N ILE A 863 28.93 -0.93 -29.75
CA ILE A 863 29.70 -1.01 -28.49
C ILE A 863 29.07 -0.20 -27.36
N ILE A 864 28.36 0.89 -27.68
CA ILE A 864 27.66 1.73 -26.73
C ILE A 864 26.24 1.23 -26.37
N THR A 865 25.73 0.22 -27.05
CA THR A 865 24.37 -0.29 -26.84
C THR A 865 24.28 -1.34 -25.76
N THR A 866 25.40 -1.88 -25.32
CA THR A 866 25.48 -2.88 -24.24
C THR A 866 26.33 -2.38 -23.10
N VAL A 867 26.04 -2.83 -21.89
CA VAL A 867 26.79 -2.52 -20.67
C VAL A 867 27.81 -3.64 -20.31
N HIS A 868 27.71 -4.80 -20.96
CA HIS A 868 28.52 -5.97 -20.64
C HIS A 868 29.89 -5.95 -21.36
N PRO A 869 31.02 -5.98 -20.63
CA PRO A 869 32.35 -5.97 -21.24
C PRO A 869 32.56 -7.07 -22.27
N ARG A 870 32.08 -8.29 -22.00
CA ARG A 870 32.15 -9.41 -22.94
C ARG A 870 31.42 -9.13 -24.25
N GLU A 871 30.20 -8.62 -24.21
CA GLU A 871 29.42 -8.27 -25.41
C GLU A 871 30.08 -7.14 -26.19
N LYS A 872 30.72 -6.20 -25.48
CA LYS A 872 31.53 -5.13 -26.11
C LYS A 872 32.73 -5.73 -26.85
N LEU A 873 33.44 -6.69 -26.24
CA LEU A 873 34.55 -7.41 -26.88
C LEU A 873 34.11 -8.24 -28.07
N GLU A 874 32.98 -8.94 -27.97
CA GLU A 874 32.38 -9.68 -29.09
C GLU A 874 31.97 -8.72 -30.24
N THR A 875 31.49 -7.52 -29.90
CA THR A 875 31.20 -6.45 -30.87
C THR A 875 32.47 -5.97 -31.57
N LEU A 876 33.55 -5.82 -30.85
CA LEU A 876 34.87 -5.49 -31.44
C LEU A 876 35.41 -6.62 -32.32
N GLU A 877 35.28 -7.87 -31.92
CA GLU A 877 35.64 -9.01 -32.74
C GLU A 877 34.81 -9.09 -34.05
N LYS A 878 33.50 -8.83 -33.95
CA LYS A 878 32.63 -8.73 -35.15
C LYS A 878 33.08 -7.60 -36.07
N THR A 879 33.46 -6.47 -35.53
CA THR A 879 33.99 -5.33 -36.28
C THR A 879 35.25 -5.73 -37.04
N TYR A 880 36.18 -6.39 -36.38
CA TYR A 880 37.39 -6.89 -36.99
C TYR A 880 37.08 -7.88 -38.15
N ARG A 881 36.19 -8.87 -37.91
CA ARG A 881 35.78 -9.82 -38.94
C ARG A 881 35.13 -9.15 -40.16
N GLU A 882 34.34 -8.06 -39.94
CA GLU A 882 33.75 -7.32 -41.05
C GLU A 882 34.81 -6.51 -41.84
N ILE A 883 35.86 -6.02 -41.17
CA ILE A 883 37.03 -5.42 -41.87
C ILE A 883 37.70 -6.46 -42.72
N GLU A 884 38.07 -7.62 -42.15
CA GLU A 884 38.70 -8.75 -42.90
C GLU A 884 37.82 -9.21 -44.09
N ALA A 885 36.52 -9.38 -43.86
CA ALA A 885 35.61 -9.79 -44.93
C ALA A 885 35.52 -8.76 -46.07
N THR A 886 35.64 -7.49 -45.73
CA THR A 886 35.66 -6.41 -46.75
C THR A 886 36.96 -6.41 -47.54
N VAL A 887 38.11 -6.57 -46.86
CA VAL A 887 39.43 -6.72 -47.50
C VAL A 887 39.53 -7.97 -48.36
N LYS A 888 39.01 -9.09 -47.89
CA LYS A 888 38.93 -10.37 -48.63
C LYS A 888 38.11 -10.19 -49.93
N ARG A 889 37.00 -9.46 -49.87
CA ARG A 889 36.19 -9.13 -51.07
C ARG A 889 36.98 -8.29 -52.07
N VAL A 890 37.80 -7.36 -51.60
CA VAL A 890 38.62 -6.47 -52.43
C VAL A 890 39.79 -7.22 -53.13
N LEU A 891 40.45 -8.08 -52.33
CA LEU A 891 41.61 -8.84 -52.81
C LEU A 891 41.27 -10.09 -53.62
N GLY A 892 40.09 -10.67 -53.38
CA GLY A 892 39.68 -11.94 -53.98
C GLY A 892 40.40 -13.17 -53.39
N CYS A 893 41.18 -13.03 -52.34
CA CYS A 893 41.93 -14.10 -51.69
C CYS A 893 41.86 -13.92 -50.14
N GLU A 894 42.18 -14.95 -49.39
CA GLU A 894 42.32 -14.85 -47.95
C GLU A 894 43.58 -14.03 -47.58
N TYR A 895 43.33 -13.01 -46.79
CA TYR A 895 44.37 -12.10 -46.32
C TYR A 895 44.21 -11.94 -44.81
N LYS A 896 45.24 -12.29 -44.04
CA LYS A 896 45.25 -11.99 -42.60
C LYS A 896 45.86 -10.60 -42.42
N LEU A 897 45.12 -9.72 -41.83
CA LEU A 897 45.54 -8.34 -41.60
C LEU A 897 46.66 -8.29 -40.56
N PRO A 898 47.89 -7.89 -40.94
CA PRO A 898 48.93 -7.54 -39.96
C PRO A 898 48.54 -6.26 -39.25
N MET A 899 49.17 -5.95 -38.10
CA MET A 899 48.86 -4.77 -37.27
C MET A 899 49.05 -3.48 -38.05
N ASP A 900 50.07 -3.44 -38.91
CA ASP A 900 50.41 -2.26 -39.73
C ASP A 900 49.32 -1.91 -40.75
N ASP A 901 48.56 -2.87 -41.22
CA ASP A 901 47.41 -2.69 -42.14
C ASP A 901 46.11 -2.51 -41.35
N LEU A 902 45.98 -3.20 -40.19
CA LEU A 902 44.76 -3.14 -39.36
C LEU A 902 44.58 -1.77 -38.72
N LEU A 903 45.67 -1.18 -38.17
CA LEU A 903 45.55 0.05 -37.40
C LEU A 903 45.00 1.24 -38.23
N PRO A 904 45.50 1.52 -39.46
CA PRO A 904 44.96 2.54 -40.32
C PRO A 904 43.46 2.30 -40.68
N LEU A 905 43.11 1.05 -41.00
CA LEU A 905 41.74 0.65 -41.31
C LEU A 905 40.81 0.83 -40.08
N LEU A 906 41.30 0.47 -38.90
CA LEU A 906 40.55 0.66 -37.67
C LEU A 906 40.35 2.12 -37.32
N VAL A 907 41.37 2.99 -37.51
CA VAL A 907 41.24 4.44 -37.37
C VAL A 907 40.22 5.00 -38.33
N TYR A 908 40.16 4.49 -39.57
CA TYR A 908 39.11 4.84 -40.52
C TYR A 908 37.73 4.49 -39.98
N VAL A 909 37.52 3.24 -39.53
CA VAL A 909 36.24 2.75 -39.02
C VAL A 909 35.83 3.53 -37.75
N VAL A 910 36.73 3.76 -36.82
CA VAL A 910 36.50 4.54 -35.60
C VAL A 910 36.10 5.98 -35.92
N SER A 911 36.79 6.62 -36.88
CA SER A 911 36.45 7.98 -37.32
C SER A 911 35.06 8.10 -37.94
N ARG A 912 34.59 7.03 -38.59
CA ARG A 912 33.24 6.94 -39.18
C ARG A 912 32.15 6.53 -38.17
N ALA A 913 32.50 5.75 -37.16
CA ALA A 913 31.58 5.34 -36.09
C ALA A 913 31.22 6.49 -35.15
N GLN A 914 32.07 7.50 -35.01
CA GLN A 914 31.86 8.74 -34.24
C GLN A 914 31.40 8.50 -32.78
N ILE A 915 32.02 7.56 -32.10
CA ILE A 915 31.76 7.28 -30.69
C ILE A 915 32.48 8.36 -29.88
N GLN A 916 31.74 9.19 -29.14
CA GLN A 916 32.27 10.38 -28.47
C GLN A 916 33.15 10.08 -27.26
N HIS A 917 32.78 9.08 -26.45
CA HIS A 917 33.45 8.74 -25.19
C HIS A 917 34.15 7.38 -25.27
N LEU A 918 34.91 7.18 -26.33
CA LEU A 918 35.56 5.90 -26.62
C LEU A 918 36.63 5.56 -25.55
N GLY A 919 37.33 6.57 -25.00
CA GLY A 919 38.31 6.36 -23.95
C GLY A 919 37.69 5.77 -22.68
N ALA A 920 36.59 6.33 -22.22
CA ALA A 920 35.84 5.79 -21.07
C ALA A 920 35.39 4.34 -21.31
N GLU A 921 34.93 4.02 -22.52
CA GLU A 921 34.51 2.65 -22.90
C GLU A 921 35.69 1.66 -22.90
N ILE A 922 36.83 2.04 -23.47
CA ILE A 922 38.03 1.21 -23.54
C ILE A 922 38.53 0.87 -22.14
N HIS A 923 38.67 1.88 -21.28
CA HIS A 923 39.16 1.69 -19.93
C HIS A 923 38.19 0.88 -19.07
N LEU A 924 36.87 1.11 -19.19
CA LEU A 924 35.88 0.28 -18.49
C LEU A 924 35.97 -1.19 -18.94
N ILE A 925 36.06 -1.44 -20.25
CA ILE A 925 36.17 -2.81 -20.78
C ILE A 925 37.43 -3.47 -20.19
N ARG A 926 38.58 -2.79 -20.24
CA ARG A 926 39.85 -3.32 -19.74
C ARG A 926 39.80 -3.66 -18.26
N ASP A 927 39.20 -2.80 -17.44
CA ASP A 927 39.16 -2.97 -16.00
C ASP A 927 38.15 -4.03 -15.52
N MET A 928 37.09 -4.25 -16.32
CA MET A 928 36.03 -5.20 -16.01
C MET A 928 36.07 -6.48 -16.85
N MET A 929 37.08 -6.63 -17.72
CA MET A 929 37.28 -7.79 -18.57
C MET A 929 37.59 -9.05 -17.73
N ASP A 930 37.01 -10.17 -18.16
CA ASP A 930 37.31 -11.46 -17.57
C ASP A 930 38.80 -11.81 -17.79
N PRO A 931 39.53 -12.25 -16.76
CA PRO A 931 40.93 -12.68 -16.87
C PRO A 931 41.20 -13.74 -17.95
N ILE A 932 40.21 -14.55 -18.32
CA ILE A 932 40.31 -15.53 -19.41
C ILE A 932 40.62 -14.87 -20.76
N HIS A 933 40.21 -13.64 -20.98
CA HIS A 933 40.40 -12.91 -22.23
C HIS A 933 41.75 -12.20 -22.31
N THR A 934 42.53 -12.20 -21.22
CA THR A 934 43.85 -11.59 -21.16
C THR A 934 44.84 -12.37 -21.99
N GLY A 935 45.59 -11.72 -22.89
CA GLY A 935 46.56 -12.35 -23.78
C GLY A 935 45.98 -13.07 -24.99
N GLY A 936 44.66 -13.03 -25.20
CA GLY A 936 43.96 -13.61 -26.33
C GLY A 936 43.61 -12.59 -27.44
N LEU A 937 42.76 -13.04 -28.40
CA LEU A 937 42.30 -12.18 -29.51
C LEU A 937 41.61 -10.91 -29.02
N HIS A 938 40.76 -11.02 -28.00
CA HIS A 938 40.05 -9.88 -27.44
C HIS A 938 40.97 -8.84 -26.84
N ASP A 939 42.00 -9.25 -26.12
CA ASP A 939 43.00 -8.32 -25.56
C ASP A 939 43.81 -7.63 -26.66
N PHE A 940 44.21 -8.39 -27.70
CA PHE A 940 44.85 -7.84 -28.89
C PHE A 940 43.98 -6.77 -29.56
N LEU A 941 42.69 -7.04 -29.80
CA LEU A 941 41.80 -6.12 -30.46
C LEU A 941 41.50 -4.88 -29.60
N LEU A 942 41.38 -5.06 -28.28
CA LEU A 942 41.21 -3.94 -27.36
C LEU A 942 42.45 -3.04 -27.34
N THR A 943 43.64 -3.62 -27.36
CA THR A 943 44.93 -2.88 -27.44
C THR A 943 45.06 -2.13 -28.78
N ALA A 944 44.59 -2.75 -29.90
CA ALA A 944 44.54 -2.08 -31.18
C ALA A 944 43.57 -0.88 -31.18
N LEU A 945 42.41 -1.04 -30.53
CA LEU A 945 41.45 0.05 -30.41
C LEU A 945 41.97 1.18 -29.50
N GLU A 946 42.67 0.87 -28.42
CA GLU A 946 43.35 1.81 -27.54
C GLU A 946 44.42 2.57 -28.31
N SER A 947 45.25 1.89 -29.10
CA SER A 947 46.27 2.53 -29.98
C SER A 947 45.60 3.45 -31.03
N CYS A 948 44.46 3.09 -31.56
CA CYS A 948 43.66 3.97 -32.45
C CYS A 948 43.19 5.24 -31.71
N TYR A 949 42.62 5.05 -30.50
CA TYR A 949 42.18 6.15 -29.64
C TYR A 949 43.29 7.15 -29.35
N GLU A 950 44.45 6.67 -28.94
CA GLU A 950 45.66 7.52 -28.71
C GLU A 950 46.18 8.17 -30.00
N HIS A 951 46.16 7.44 -31.14
CA HIS A 951 46.61 7.99 -32.42
C HIS A 951 45.73 9.18 -32.89
N ILE A 952 44.41 9.07 -32.72
CA ILE A 952 43.45 10.14 -33.11
C ILE A 952 43.61 11.39 -32.24
N GLN A 953 44.17 11.28 -31.02
CA GLN A 953 44.44 12.44 -30.16
C GLN A 953 45.68 13.25 -30.58
N LYS A 954 46.54 12.74 -31.48
CA LYS A 954 47.73 13.46 -31.95
C LYS A 954 47.37 14.74 -32.71
N GLU A 955 48.28 15.71 -32.66
CA GLU A 955 48.05 17.03 -33.21
C GLU A 955 47.75 17.01 -34.72
N ASP A 956 48.45 16.14 -35.46
CA ASP A 956 48.25 15.95 -36.91
C ASP A 956 46.80 15.55 -37.25
N MET A 957 46.19 14.67 -36.44
CA MET A 957 44.83 14.22 -36.64
C MET A 957 43.79 15.29 -36.31
N ARG A 958 44.11 16.20 -35.39
CA ARG A 958 43.20 17.26 -34.95
C ARG A 958 43.28 18.52 -35.79
N LEU A 959 44.45 18.85 -36.38
CA LEU A 959 44.72 20.16 -37.00
C LEU A 959 44.93 20.11 -38.52
N HIS A 960 45.01 18.91 -39.11
CA HIS A 960 45.23 18.81 -40.56
C HIS A 960 44.00 19.37 -41.32
N ARG A 961 44.25 20.41 -42.12
CA ARG A 961 43.20 21.06 -42.92
C ARG A 961 43.35 20.63 -44.41
N LEU A 962 42.26 20.25 -45.04
CA LEU A 962 42.26 19.99 -46.46
C LEU A 962 42.70 21.25 -47.27
N PRO A 963 43.60 21.12 -48.25
CA PRO A 963 43.89 22.21 -49.15
C PRO A 963 42.62 22.64 -49.89
N GLY A 964 42.12 23.81 -49.62
CA GLY A 964 40.94 24.36 -50.33
C GLY A 964 39.82 24.91 -49.43
N GLN A 965 39.84 24.73 -48.13
CA GLN A 965 38.86 25.39 -47.23
C GLN A 965 39.40 26.75 -46.76
N TRP A 966 39.31 27.78 -47.56
CA TRP A 966 39.44 29.16 -47.14
C TRP A 966 38.08 29.69 -46.65
N GLY A 967 38.02 30.05 -45.43
CA GLY A 967 37.08 31.02 -44.93
C GLY A 967 35.74 30.55 -44.37
N THR A 968 35.70 30.15 -43.16
CA THR A 968 34.71 30.71 -42.21
C THR A 968 35.43 31.01 -40.90
N ARG A 969 35.50 32.31 -40.61
CA ARG A 969 36.02 32.86 -39.37
C ARG A 969 35.39 32.25 -38.15
N GLU A 970 36.22 32.07 -37.14
CA GLU A 970 35.88 31.95 -35.72
C GLU A 970 34.51 32.49 -35.37
N LEU A 971 33.64 31.58 -35.00
CA LEU A 971 32.54 31.84 -34.07
C LEU A 971 32.40 30.61 -33.14
N TRP A 972 32.78 30.89 -31.91
CA TRP A 972 32.67 30.18 -30.61
C TRP A 972 33.95 29.64 -30.10
#